data_f9f6e12f2833445e94c22f602398bdf7
#
_entry.id   f9f6e12f2833445e94c22f602398bdf7
#
_cell.length_a   1.000
_cell.length_b   1.000
_cell.length_c   1.000
_cell.angle_alpha   90.00
_cell.angle_beta   90.00
_cell.angle_gamma   90.00
#
_symmetry.space_group_name_H-M   'P 1'
#
loop_
_entity.id
_entity.type
_entity.pdbx_description
1 polymer ?
#
loop_
_entity_poly.entity_id
_entity_poly.type
_entity_poly.pdbx_seq_one_letter_code
_entity_poly.pdbx_strand_id
1 'polypeptide(L)'
;MRKKVLLSAVLLLFAAAISMPVAAQNIIPQPENISLLKGQFKLNKGTKIVTNLTGSDFKVLNQYTSEVLKHPLAYAKNPSQQGVFRLICKGTAQQAAQAMDSVRLQGYELEVTPKGITIQALTPTGLFYGLQTVRQLEKDGQIACVKVKDTPRFAYRGLMIDCSRHFWTKDFLKKQIDAMAYFKLDRFHWHLTDGGGWRMEVKKYPRLTDETAYRTESDWTKWWNGNDRTYIPNPSRLVCWKGMNIHGGYYTQEDIKDIVRYAAARHIEVIPEIEMPGHSDEVVYAYPELSCTGKPYTQSDLCVGKEATYTFMENVLKEVMQLFPSKYIHIGGDEAERRTWKTCPDCQKVMKENHLKDVAELQSHFTHRMEEFLNRNGRKLLGWDEIMEGKLAPNAAVMSWRGTEAGIEAATSKHHVVMAPQQFYYLNMYQDNPMEQPKAQGGYTRLDKTYNYEPIPAAYKGSNLEKYMDGVQACVWTEFIAEPSHLEYMLYPRLFALAETGWTKKRTGYDNFRKRAVVNVDRLKRAGYNAFDLTKEKGSRMESRSVTQHEALGKPVTYLGRYAEKYRAEGDSTLTNGLRGDWGYLEGRWQGFIDSTGVDVVVDMGKVTDICDVRVDFMHLYESVIYTPETIELMVSEDGKNFKTIDTVRPGIKASEDYLVYPYKWKGDVKGRYVRVKALSREKDAWIFTDEIIVNEK
;
A
#
# COMPACT_ATOMS: atom_id res chain seq x y z
N MET A 1 33.56 -67.12 42.28
CA MET A 1 32.51 -66.12 41.96
C MET A 1 33.17 -64.88 41.44
N ARG A 2 33.26 -64.68 40.12
CA ARG A 2 33.73 -63.45 39.49
C ARG A 2 32.64 -62.95 38.55
N LYS A 3 32.00 -61.79 38.90
CA LYS A 3 31.03 -61.15 38.06
C LYS A 3 31.75 -60.43 36.90
N LYS A 4 31.40 -60.76 35.65
CA LYS A 4 31.77 -60.03 34.47
C LYS A 4 30.88 -58.80 34.34
N VAL A 5 31.47 -57.64 34.31
CA VAL A 5 30.75 -56.38 33.95
C VAL A 5 30.86 -56.23 32.45
N LEU A 6 29.73 -56.22 31.76
CA LEU A 6 29.60 -55.84 30.36
C LEU A 6 29.56 -54.33 30.27
N LEU A 7 30.55 -53.73 29.62
CA LEU A 7 30.58 -52.33 29.27
C LEU A 7 29.85 -52.16 27.90
N SER A 8 28.62 -51.65 27.93
CA SER A 8 27.90 -51.22 26.71
C SER A 8 28.39 -49.86 26.26
N ALA A 9 29.11 -49.82 25.16
CA ALA A 9 29.48 -48.58 24.49
C ALA A 9 28.22 -48.02 23.77
N VAL A 10 27.64 -46.95 24.30
CA VAL A 10 26.61 -46.15 23.60
C VAL A 10 27.33 -45.24 22.61
N LEU A 11 27.24 -45.55 21.30
CA LEU A 11 27.63 -44.67 20.24
C LEU A 11 26.63 -43.47 20.21
N LEU A 12 27.01 -42.35 20.78
CA LEU A 12 26.35 -41.08 20.55
C LEU A 12 26.66 -40.57 19.13
N LEU A 13 25.74 -40.83 18.21
CA LEU A 13 25.71 -40.14 16.92
C LEU A 13 25.36 -38.66 17.17
N PHE A 14 26.36 -37.80 17.32
CA PHE A 14 26.18 -36.36 17.15
C PHE A 14 25.83 -36.09 15.70
N ALA A 15 24.55 -36.00 15.39
CA ALA A 15 24.09 -35.30 14.20
C ALA A 15 24.51 -33.84 14.36
N ALA A 16 25.65 -33.45 13.75
CA ALA A 16 26.04 -32.06 13.65
C ALA A 16 24.93 -31.34 12.86
N ALA A 17 24.05 -30.69 13.57
CA ALA A 17 23.14 -29.70 12.96
C ALA A 17 24.05 -28.69 12.29
N ILE A 18 24.15 -28.74 10.95
CA ILE A 18 24.85 -27.74 10.14
C ILE A 18 24.03 -26.46 10.35
N SER A 19 24.50 -25.60 11.28
CA SER A 19 23.91 -24.28 11.44
C SER A 19 24.03 -23.56 10.10
N MET A 20 22.90 -23.16 9.54
CA MET A 20 22.86 -22.37 8.32
C MET A 20 23.76 -21.15 8.49
N PRO A 21 24.62 -20.77 7.51
CA PRO A 21 25.25 -19.47 7.52
C PRO A 21 24.16 -18.40 7.64
N VAL A 22 24.28 -17.53 8.62
CA VAL A 22 23.24 -16.51 8.97
C VAL A 22 22.79 -15.70 7.75
N ALA A 23 23.68 -15.46 6.77
CA ALA A 23 23.33 -14.72 5.56
C ALA A 23 22.34 -15.46 4.65
N ALA A 24 22.42 -16.80 4.52
CA ALA A 24 21.51 -17.56 3.67
C ALA A 24 20.09 -17.70 4.28
N GLN A 25 19.97 -17.45 5.57
CA GLN A 25 18.68 -17.47 6.27
C GLN A 25 17.90 -16.15 6.14
N ASN A 26 18.55 -15.05 5.67
CA ASN A 26 18.00 -13.68 5.75
C ASN A 26 17.58 -13.11 4.38
N ILE A 27 17.38 -13.96 3.37
CA ILE A 27 16.96 -13.52 2.03
C ILE A 27 15.48 -13.15 2.04
N ILE A 28 15.15 -11.98 1.49
CA ILE A 28 13.78 -11.51 1.21
C ILE A 28 13.74 -11.01 -0.25
N PRO A 29 12.78 -11.49 -1.07
CA PRO A 29 11.86 -12.61 -0.80
C PRO A 29 12.59 -13.94 -0.71
N GLN A 30 11.99 -14.88 0.06
CA GLN A 30 12.56 -16.21 0.25
C GLN A 30 12.53 -17.00 -1.06
N PRO A 31 13.67 -17.57 -1.50
CA PRO A 31 13.70 -18.44 -2.69
C PRO A 31 12.86 -19.70 -2.53
N GLU A 32 12.29 -20.18 -3.64
CA GLU A 32 11.46 -21.39 -3.67
C GLU A 32 12.23 -22.62 -3.18
N ASN A 33 13.49 -22.78 -3.62
CA ASN A 33 14.37 -23.87 -3.18
C ASN A 33 15.76 -23.32 -2.90
N ILE A 34 16.29 -23.53 -1.71
CA ILE A 34 17.64 -23.20 -1.31
C ILE A 34 18.28 -24.35 -0.54
N SER A 35 19.45 -24.80 -0.96
CA SER A 35 20.25 -25.82 -0.29
C SER A 35 21.63 -25.26 0.05
N LEU A 36 22.09 -25.47 1.27
CA LEU A 36 23.40 -25.07 1.72
C LEU A 36 24.48 -26.03 1.24
N LEU A 37 25.61 -25.47 0.82
CA LEU A 37 26.81 -26.20 0.52
C LEU A 37 27.90 -25.80 1.51
N LYS A 38 28.94 -26.64 1.66
CA LYS A 38 30.09 -26.32 2.55
C LYS A 38 30.99 -25.25 1.91
N GLY A 39 31.43 -24.28 2.72
CA GLY A 39 32.39 -23.27 2.34
C GLY A 39 31.79 -21.91 1.96
N GLN A 40 32.62 -21.04 1.47
CA GLN A 40 32.31 -19.68 1.04
C GLN A 40 33.09 -19.33 -0.21
N PHE A 41 32.52 -18.52 -1.09
CA PHE A 41 33.23 -17.86 -2.17
C PHE A 41 33.67 -16.47 -1.71
N LYS A 42 34.94 -16.13 -1.99
CA LYS A 42 35.49 -14.80 -1.67
C LYS A 42 35.45 -13.90 -2.90
N LEU A 43 34.53 -12.93 -2.90
CA LEU A 43 34.47 -11.87 -3.91
C LEU A 43 35.62 -10.87 -3.64
N ASN A 44 36.46 -10.59 -4.62
CA ASN A 44 37.57 -9.65 -4.52
C ASN A 44 37.76 -8.87 -5.83
N LYS A 45 38.63 -7.86 -5.82
CA LYS A 45 38.88 -7.00 -7.00
C LYS A 45 39.38 -7.76 -8.24
N GLY A 46 39.92 -8.94 -8.08
CA GLY A 46 40.35 -9.81 -9.18
C GLY A 46 39.23 -10.72 -9.72
N THR A 47 38.10 -10.79 -9.06
CA THR A 47 36.97 -11.60 -9.53
C THR A 47 36.39 -11.03 -10.81
N LYS A 48 36.46 -11.81 -11.90
CA LYS A 48 35.88 -11.43 -13.19
C LYS A 48 34.43 -11.92 -13.27
N ILE A 49 33.52 -11.02 -13.58
CA ILE A 49 32.14 -11.37 -13.93
C ILE A 49 32.07 -11.57 -15.45
N VAL A 50 31.69 -12.75 -15.90
CA VAL A 50 31.64 -13.12 -17.30
C VAL A 50 30.22 -13.50 -17.74
N THR A 51 29.88 -13.21 -19.01
CA THR A 51 28.54 -13.49 -19.55
C THR A 51 28.61 -13.84 -21.05
N ASN A 52 27.58 -14.54 -21.50
CA ASN A 52 27.33 -14.76 -22.93
C ASN A 52 26.33 -13.75 -23.53
N LEU A 53 25.86 -12.78 -22.75
CA LEU A 53 24.99 -11.70 -23.23
C LEU A 53 25.76 -10.79 -24.21
N THR A 54 25.02 -10.26 -25.18
CA THR A 54 25.55 -9.31 -26.17
C THR A 54 24.55 -8.14 -26.38
N GLY A 55 24.92 -7.14 -27.18
CA GLY A 55 24.04 -6.05 -27.56
C GLY A 55 23.51 -5.20 -26.39
N SER A 56 22.21 -4.91 -26.43
CA SER A 56 21.52 -4.08 -25.43
C SER A 56 21.53 -4.73 -24.06
N ASP A 57 21.28 -6.03 -23.95
CA ASP A 57 21.20 -6.77 -22.69
C ASP A 57 22.55 -6.77 -21.96
N PHE A 58 23.66 -6.93 -22.71
CA PHE A 58 24.99 -6.77 -22.13
C PHE A 58 25.21 -5.36 -21.60
N LYS A 59 24.83 -4.30 -22.35
CA LYS A 59 25.01 -2.91 -21.91
C LYS A 59 24.24 -2.61 -20.63
N VAL A 60 22.97 -3.00 -20.58
CA VAL A 60 22.11 -2.79 -19.41
C VAL A 60 22.66 -3.50 -18.17
N LEU A 61 22.99 -4.79 -18.29
CA LEU A 61 23.51 -5.56 -17.15
C LEU A 61 24.92 -5.11 -16.73
N ASN A 62 25.75 -4.67 -17.70
CA ASN A 62 27.07 -4.11 -17.40
C ASN A 62 26.98 -2.78 -16.66
N GLN A 63 26.07 -1.89 -17.05
CA GLN A 63 25.81 -0.66 -16.30
C GLN A 63 25.43 -0.99 -14.86
N TYR A 64 24.45 -1.86 -14.66
CA TYR A 64 23.99 -2.27 -13.34
C TYR A 64 25.13 -2.89 -12.50
N THR A 65 25.88 -3.86 -13.03
CA THR A 65 26.98 -4.51 -12.27
C THR A 65 28.10 -3.53 -11.94
N SER A 66 28.41 -2.59 -12.83
CA SER A 66 29.40 -1.53 -12.60
C SER A 66 28.96 -0.56 -11.51
N GLU A 67 27.72 -0.13 -11.51
CA GLU A 67 27.17 0.80 -10.53
C GLU A 67 27.02 0.15 -9.14
N VAL A 68 26.47 -1.04 -9.08
CA VAL A 68 26.01 -1.67 -7.84
C VAL A 68 27.06 -2.61 -7.25
N LEU A 69 27.65 -3.50 -8.06
CA LEU A 69 28.65 -4.47 -7.59
C LEU A 69 30.07 -3.92 -7.67
N LYS A 70 30.27 -2.76 -8.34
CA LYS A 70 31.60 -2.19 -8.64
C LYS A 70 32.50 -3.15 -9.42
N HIS A 71 31.88 -4.10 -10.14
CA HIS A 71 32.55 -5.10 -10.98
C HIS A 71 31.90 -5.08 -12.38
N PRO A 72 32.54 -4.46 -13.38
CA PRO A 72 32.02 -4.46 -14.74
C PRO A 72 31.98 -5.86 -15.33
N LEU A 73 31.07 -6.13 -16.23
CA LEU A 73 31.02 -7.38 -16.99
C LEU A 73 32.20 -7.47 -17.96
N ALA A 74 32.74 -8.66 -18.09
CA ALA A 74 33.68 -9.00 -19.14
C ALA A 74 33.11 -10.12 -20.01
N TYR A 75 33.13 -9.94 -21.32
CA TYR A 75 32.79 -11.00 -22.25
C TYR A 75 33.92 -12.04 -22.24
N ALA A 76 33.60 -13.29 -21.92
CA ALA A 76 34.60 -14.38 -21.90
C ALA A 76 34.32 -15.38 -23.02
N LYS A 77 35.30 -15.61 -23.88
CA LYS A 77 35.26 -16.67 -24.89
C LYS A 77 35.22 -18.09 -24.29
N ASN A 78 35.76 -18.25 -23.06
CA ASN A 78 35.75 -19.52 -22.33
C ASN A 78 35.40 -19.30 -20.85
N PRO A 79 34.15 -19.59 -20.41
CA PRO A 79 33.70 -19.36 -19.04
C PRO A 79 34.14 -20.45 -18.04
N SER A 80 34.98 -21.42 -18.41
CA SER A 80 35.37 -22.55 -17.53
C SER A 80 36.43 -22.23 -16.50
N GLN A 81 36.97 -21.01 -16.45
CA GLN A 81 38.06 -20.59 -15.55
C GLN A 81 37.60 -20.56 -14.07
N GLN A 82 38.45 -21.07 -13.16
CA GLN A 82 38.19 -21.00 -11.69
C GLN A 82 38.19 -19.57 -11.15
N GLY A 83 37.48 -19.32 -10.07
CA GLY A 83 37.38 -18.00 -9.43
C GLY A 83 36.56 -16.96 -10.20
N VAL A 84 35.72 -17.39 -11.10
CA VAL A 84 34.90 -16.54 -11.98
C VAL A 84 33.45 -16.52 -11.52
N PHE A 85 32.81 -15.36 -11.69
CA PHE A 85 31.39 -15.21 -11.55
C PHE A 85 30.73 -15.24 -12.94
N ARG A 86 29.88 -16.23 -13.21
CA ARG A 86 29.25 -16.49 -14.53
C ARG A 86 27.81 -16.13 -14.56
N LEU A 87 27.40 -15.37 -15.57
CA LEU A 87 26.01 -15.03 -15.89
C LEU A 87 25.67 -15.65 -17.25
N ILE A 88 24.88 -16.73 -17.28
CA ILE A 88 24.59 -17.51 -18.46
C ILE A 88 23.11 -17.40 -18.83
N CYS A 89 22.81 -16.72 -19.92
CA CYS A 89 21.47 -16.68 -20.52
C CYS A 89 21.31 -17.85 -21.49
N LYS A 90 20.28 -18.67 -21.30
CA LYS A 90 20.00 -19.87 -22.12
C LYS A 90 18.84 -19.69 -23.12
N GLY A 91 18.08 -18.62 -22.99
CA GLY A 91 16.90 -18.38 -23.80
C GLY A 91 17.14 -17.52 -25.04
N THR A 92 16.06 -17.20 -25.72
CA THR A 92 16.03 -16.42 -26.96
C THR A 92 15.67 -14.95 -26.72
N ALA A 93 15.92 -14.08 -27.69
CA ALA A 93 15.49 -12.68 -27.65
C ALA A 93 13.96 -12.54 -27.52
N GLN A 94 13.17 -13.43 -28.17
CA GLN A 94 11.73 -13.44 -28.01
C GLN A 94 11.29 -13.74 -26.58
N GLN A 95 11.95 -14.69 -25.90
CA GLN A 95 11.68 -14.96 -24.48
C GLN A 95 12.07 -13.78 -23.60
N ALA A 96 13.17 -13.09 -23.91
CA ALA A 96 13.56 -11.88 -23.19
C ALA A 96 12.50 -10.78 -23.28
N ALA A 97 11.91 -10.56 -24.46
CA ALA A 97 10.84 -9.58 -24.67
C ALA A 97 9.55 -9.90 -23.88
N GLN A 98 9.31 -11.17 -23.54
CA GLN A 98 8.13 -11.62 -22.80
C GLN A 98 8.40 -11.82 -21.31
N ALA A 99 9.59 -11.50 -20.82
CA ALA A 99 10.02 -11.83 -19.47
C ALA A 99 9.13 -11.21 -18.39
N MET A 100 8.68 -9.98 -18.58
CA MET A 100 7.88 -9.25 -17.60
C MET A 100 6.47 -9.82 -17.41
N ASP A 101 5.92 -10.51 -18.41
CA ASP A 101 4.59 -11.10 -18.38
C ASP A 101 4.59 -12.62 -18.04
N SER A 102 5.76 -13.19 -17.70
CA SER A 102 5.89 -14.63 -17.48
C SER A 102 6.75 -14.98 -16.29
N VAL A 103 6.13 -15.54 -15.27
CA VAL A 103 6.84 -16.02 -14.06
C VAL A 103 7.97 -17.00 -14.40
N ARG A 104 7.76 -17.90 -15.37
CA ARG A 104 8.78 -18.87 -15.79
C ARG A 104 10.02 -18.20 -16.38
N LEU A 105 9.83 -17.13 -17.14
CA LEU A 105 10.92 -16.41 -17.80
C LEU A 105 11.71 -15.51 -16.85
N GLN A 106 11.17 -15.25 -15.66
CA GLN A 106 11.83 -14.52 -14.56
C GLN A 106 12.62 -15.43 -13.62
N GLY A 107 12.51 -16.76 -13.77
CA GLY A 107 13.18 -17.73 -12.91
C GLY A 107 14.70 -17.82 -13.20
N TYR A 108 15.45 -18.31 -12.18
CA TYR A 108 16.89 -18.52 -12.28
C TYR A 108 17.33 -19.73 -11.45
N GLU A 109 18.53 -20.22 -11.79
CA GLU A 109 19.31 -21.18 -11.01
C GLU A 109 20.63 -20.50 -10.60
N LEU A 110 20.98 -20.60 -9.31
CA LEU A 110 22.21 -20.06 -8.74
C LEU A 110 22.98 -21.18 -8.04
N GLU A 111 24.25 -21.29 -8.34
CA GLU A 111 25.18 -22.15 -7.61
C GLU A 111 26.41 -21.32 -7.18
N VAL A 112 26.67 -21.33 -5.87
CA VAL A 112 27.87 -20.73 -5.27
C VAL A 112 28.70 -21.86 -4.68
N THR A 113 29.96 -21.96 -5.13
CA THR A 113 30.97 -22.90 -4.64
C THR A 113 32.21 -22.12 -4.25
N PRO A 114 33.16 -22.72 -3.50
CA PRO A 114 34.44 -22.04 -3.22
C PRO A 114 35.26 -21.68 -4.49
N LYS A 115 34.92 -22.31 -5.63
CA LYS A 115 35.62 -22.12 -6.91
C LYS A 115 34.99 -21.07 -7.83
N GLY A 116 33.75 -20.65 -7.55
CA GLY A 116 33.06 -19.69 -8.37
C GLY A 116 31.56 -19.60 -8.11
N ILE A 117 30.92 -18.62 -8.77
CA ILE A 117 29.48 -18.39 -8.77
C ILE A 117 28.96 -18.62 -10.18
N THR A 118 27.83 -19.27 -10.33
CA THR A 118 27.13 -19.40 -11.61
C THR A 118 25.66 -19.09 -11.45
N ILE A 119 25.16 -18.13 -12.21
CA ILE A 119 23.71 -17.85 -12.38
C ILE A 119 23.35 -18.24 -13.79
N GLN A 120 22.28 -19.03 -13.91
CA GLN A 120 21.70 -19.44 -15.20
C GLN A 120 20.22 -19.05 -15.23
N ALA A 121 19.77 -18.49 -16.34
CA ALA A 121 18.37 -18.14 -16.53
C ALA A 121 18.00 -18.22 -18.01
N LEU A 122 16.68 -18.21 -18.31
CA LEU A 122 16.19 -18.14 -19.67
C LEU A 122 16.25 -16.71 -20.24
N THR A 123 16.32 -15.70 -19.37
CA THR A 123 16.29 -14.29 -19.80
C THR A 123 17.27 -13.44 -18.97
N PRO A 124 17.66 -12.27 -19.46
CA PRO A 124 18.42 -11.28 -18.69
C PRO A 124 17.72 -10.90 -17.37
N THR A 125 16.38 -10.86 -17.36
CA THR A 125 15.59 -10.59 -16.16
C THR A 125 15.80 -11.65 -15.08
N GLY A 126 15.79 -12.93 -15.43
CA GLY A 126 16.11 -14.00 -14.48
C GLY A 126 17.55 -13.93 -13.95
N LEU A 127 18.53 -13.59 -14.81
CA LEU A 127 19.92 -13.34 -14.36
C LEU A 127 20.00 -12.20 -13.36
N PHE A 128 19.26 -11.12 -13.61
CA PHE A 128 19.17 -9.97 -12.70
C PHE A 128 18.64 -10.37 -11.32
N TYR A 129 17.57 -11.16 -11.24
CA TYR A 129 17.03 -11.63 -9.94
C TYR A 129 17.98 -12.59 -9.22
N GLY A 130 18.72 -13.40 -9.95
CA GLY A 130 19.81 -14.19 -9.38
C GLY A 130 20.91 -13.33 -8.78
N LEU A 131 21.27 -12.22 -9.42
CA LEU A 131 22.21 -11.21 -8.88
C LEU A 131 21.70 -10.58 -7.57
N GLN A 132 20.38 -10.27 -7.47
CA GLN A 132 19.82 -9.74 -6.21
C GLN A 132 19.98 -10.75 -5.08
N THR A 133 19.81 -12.04 -5.35
CA THR A 133 20.03 -13.10 -4.35
C THR A 133 21.50 -13.16 -3.93
N VAL A 134 22.44 -13.06 -4.87
CA VAL A 134 23.87 -13.00 -4.54
C VAL A 134 24.20 -11.79 -3.66
N ARG A 135 23.64 -10.61 -3.96
CA ARG A 135 23.79 -9.40 -3.13
C ARG A 135 23.30 -9.60 -1.69
N GLN A 136 22.20 -10.33 -1.52
CA GLN A 136 21.66 -10.61 -0.18
C GLN A 136 22.47 -11.68 0.58
N LEU A 137 23.12 -12.59 -0.12
CA LEU A 137 24.04 -13.60 0.43
C LEU A 137 25.42 -13.03 0.80
N GLU A 138 25.80 -11.92 0.16
CA GLU A 138 27.10 -11.30 0.38
C GLU A 138 27.17 -10.65 1.75
N LYS A 139 28.27 -10.90 2.46
CA LYS A 139 28.64 -10.25 3.70
C LYS A 139 30.18 -10.10 3.74
N ASP A 140 30.65 -8.87 3.82
CA ASP A 140 32.08 -8.52 3.96
C ASP A 140 32.97 -9.18 2.86
N GLY A 141 32.47 -9.21 1.61
CA GLY A 141 33.13 -9.83 0.48
C GLY A 141 33.06 -11.35 0.45
N GLN A 142 32.32 -11.97 1.37
CA GLN A 142 32.13 -13.42 1.43
C GLN A 142 30.72 -13.80 1.08
N ILE A 143 30.52 -14.83 0.27
CA ILE A 143 29.23 -15.34 -0.17
C ILE A 143 29.15 -16.81 0.22
N ALA A 144 28.14 -17.16 1.03
CA ALA A 144 27.90 -18.53 1.45
C ALA A 144 27.67 -19.45 0.24
N CYS A 145 28.27 -20.65 0.27
CA CYS A 145 28.05 -21.64 -0.77
C CYS A 145 26.63 -22.20 -0.67
N VAL A 146 25.88 -22.04 -1.76
CA VAL A 146 24.47 -22.43 -1.85
C VAL A 146 24.14 -22.94 -3.25
N LYS A 147 23.05 -23.71 -3.34
CA LYS A 147 22.35 -23.99 -4.58
C LYS A 147 20.92 -23.49 -4.46
N VAL A 148 20.49 -22.65 -5.40
CA VAL A 148 19.15 -22.03 -5.43
C VAL A 148 18.50 -22.34 -6.76
N LYS A 149 17.21 -22.71 -6.73
CA LYS A 149 16.31 -22.71 -7.89
C LYS A 149 15.09 -21.93 -7.50
N ASP A 150 14.79 -20.87 -8.25
CA ASP A 150 13.83 -19.87 -7.83
C ASP A 150 13.02 -19.32 -9.00
N THR A 151 11.73 -19.05 -8.74
CA THR A 151 10.79 -18.54 -9.73
C THR A 151 9.71 -17.75 -8.99
N PRO A 152 9.36 -16.53 -9.41
CA PRO A 152 8.33 -15.74 -8.75
C PRO A 152 6.96 -16.44 -8.78
N ARG A 153 6.13 -16.07 -7.83
CA ARG A 153 4.73 -16.51 -7.76
C ARG A 153 3.87 -15.76 -8.76
N PHE A 154 4.04 -14.44 -8.85
CA PHE A 154 3.30 -13.55 -9.74
C PHE A 154 4.22 -12.82 -10.69
N ALA A 155 3.69 -12.49 -11.88
CA ALA A 155 4.38 -11.68 -12.86
C ALA A 155 4.35 -10.18 -12.55
N TYR A 156 3.40 -9.72 -11.74
CA TYR A 156 3.23 -8.33 -11.31
C TYR A 156 3.48 -8.18 -9.81
N ARG A 157 4.46 -7.38 -9.42
CA ARG A 157 4.85 -7.09 -8.03
C ARG A 157 5.15 -5.60 -7.91
N GLY A 158 4.11 -4.82 -7.56
CA GLY A 158 4.10 -3.37 -7.71
C GLY A 158 4.32 -2.58 -6.43
N LEU A 159 4.84 -1.36 -6.62
CA LEU A 159 4.79 -0.28 -5.66
C LEU A 159 4.29 0.98 -6.36
N MET A 160 3.21 1.58 -5.86
CA MET A 160 2.76 2.91 -6.25
C MET A 160 3.31 3.95 -5.27
N ILE A 161 3.81 5.06 -5.82
CA ILE A 161 4.20 6.25 -5.04
C ILE A 161 3.42 7.45 -5.58
N ASP A 162 2.66 8.08 -4.69
CA ASP A 162 1.98 9.34 -4.96
C ASP A 162 3.00 10.48 -4.98
N CYS A 163 3.13 11.12 -6.15
CA CYS A 163 3.96 12.29 -6.38
C CYS A 163 3.15 13.59 -6.51
N SER A 164 1.80 13.47 -6.48
CA SER A 164 0.91 14.61 -6.63
C SER A 164 0.75 15.37 -5.32
N ARG A 165 0.32 14.71 -4.24
CA ARG A 165 0.11 15.39 -2.95
C ARG A 165 1.41 15.99 -2.44
N HIS A 166 2.54 15.26 -2.58
CA HIS A 166 3.89 15.77 -2.35
C HIS A 166 4.82 15.37 -3.49
N PHE A 167 5.61 16.34 -3.98
CA PHE A 167 6.55 16.11 -5.07
C PHE A 167 7.85 15.47 -4.57
N TRP A 168 8.30 14.43 -5.27
CA TRP A 168 9.55 13.73 -4.95
C TRP A 168 10.61 13.98 -6.02
N THR A 169 11.85 14.23 -5.59
CA THR A 169 12.97 14.41 -6.52
C THR A 169 13.28 13.10 -7.28
N LYS A 170 13.84 13.24 -8.48
CA LYS A 170 14.33 12.10 -9.29
C LYS A 170 15.26 11.18 -8.50
N ASP A 171 16.19 11.75 -7.73
CA ASP A 171 17.19 10.99 -6.98
C ASP A 171 16.52 10.17 -5.87
N PHE A 172 15.50 10.73 -5.22
CA PHE A 172 14.71 9.98 -4.25
C PHE A 172 13.95 8.82 -4.90
N LEU A 173 13.30 9.04 -6.05
CA LEU A 173 12.62 7.97 -6.79
C LEU A 173 13.60 6.88 -7.25
N LYS A 174 14.78 7.25 -7.74
CA LYS A 174 15.84 6.28 -8.10
C LYS A 174 16.28 5.46 -6.89
N LYS A 175 16.40 6.07 -5.71
CA LYS A 175 16.70 5.36 -4.46
C LYS A 175 15.62 4.32 -4.14
N GLN A 176 14.33 4.66 -4.30
CA GLN A 176 13.25 3.69 -4.08
C GLN A 176 13.24 2.58 -5.14
N ILE A 177 13.52 2.90 -6.41
CA ILE A 177 13.69 1.92 -7.50
C ILE A 177 14.83 0.94 -7.18
N ASP A 178 15.94 1.39 -6.57
CA ASP A 178 17.03 0.52 -6.12
C ASP A 178 16.60 -0.48 -5.04
N ALA A 179 15.79 -0.03 -4.08
CA ALA A 179 15.22 -0.92 -3.07
C ALA A 179 14.20 -1.90 -3.66
N MET A 180 13.33 -1.44 -4.56
CA MET A 180 12.41 -2.30 -5.31
C MET A 180 13.17 -3.42 -6.03
N ALA A 181 14.22 -3.08 -6.77
CA ALA A 181 15.10 -4.02 -7.47
C ALA A 181 15.72 -5.04 -6.50
N TYR A 182 16.24 -4.57 -5.35
CA TYR A 182 16.87 -5.43 -4.35
C TYR A 182 15.92 -6.46 -3.77
N PHE A 183 14.64 -6.11 -3.58
CA PHE A 183 13.56 -6.99 -3.11
C PHE A 183 12.75 -7.63 -4.24
N LYS A 184 13.22 -7.56 -5.49
CA LYS A 184 12.63 -8.22 -6.67
C LYS A 184 11.21 -7.77 -7.02
N LEU A 185 10.84 -6.53 -6.71
CA LEU A 185 9.66 -5.90 -7.30
C LEU A 185 9.95 -5.50 -8.74
N ASP A 186 8.92 -5.46 -9.58
CA ASP A 186 9.08 -5.28 -11.03
C ASP A 186 8.13 -4.25 -11.66
N ARG A 187 7.27 -3.63 -10.89
CA ARG A 187 6.37 -2.55 -11.35
C ARG A 187 6.48 -1.33 -10.45
N PHE A 188 6.92 -0.21 -11.02
CA PHE A 188 6.82 1.10 -10.39
C PHE A 188 5.59 1.80 -10.95
N HIS A 189 4.52 1.87 -10.17
CA HIS A 189 3.32 2.61 -10.49
C HIS A 189 3.53 4.07 -10.05
N TRP A 190 3.61 4.96 -11.02
CA TRP A 190 3.95 6.37 -10.80
C TRP A 190 2.69 7.22 -10.87
N HIS A 191 2.15 7.59 -9.71
CA HIS A 191 0.98 8.45 -9.60
C HIS A 191 1.39 9.91 -9.79
N LEU A 192 1.13 10.43 -11.00
CA LEU A 192 1.69 11.68 -11.50
C LEU A 192 0.75 12.87 -11.40
N THR A 193 -0.56 12.62 -11.25
CA THR A 193 -1.58 13.67 -11.32
C THR A 193 -2.68 13.40 -10.32
N ASP A 194 -3.12 14.44 -9.63
CA ASP A 194 -4.21 14.44 -8.67
C ASP A 194 -4.40 15.88 -8.19
N GLY A 195 -5.45 16.17 -7.40
CA GLY A 195 -5.73 17.48 -6.83
C GLY A 195 -4.60 18.16 -6.06
N GLY A 196 -3.52 17.43 -5.70
CA GLY A 196 -2.31 18.00 -5.09
C GLY A 196 -1.39 18.71 -6.06
N GLY A 197 -1.46 18.42 -7.35
CA GLY A 197 -0.71 19.04 -8.42
C GLY A 197 -0.40 18.11 -9.59
N TRP A 198 -0.29 18.69 -10.76
CA TRP A 198 0.12 18.02 -12.00
C TRP A 198 1.65 17.89 -12.07
N ARG A 199 2.20 16.68 -12.22
CA ARG A 199 3.64 16.44 -12.10
C ARG A 199 4.37 16.07 -13.38
N MET A 200 3.70 16.02 -14.53
CA MET A 200 4.29 15.63 -15.79
C MET A 200 4.25 16.79 -16.80
N GLU A 201 5.38 17.09 -17.46
CA GLU A 201 5.40 18.02 -18.58
C GLU A 201 4.60 17.47 -19.77
N VAL A 202 3.56 18.22 -20.20
CA VAL A 202 2.78 17.99 -21.40
C VAL A 202 2.98 19.19 -22.34
N LYS A 203 3.74 19.01 -23.39
CA LYS A 203 4.13 20.13 -24.28
C LYS A 203 2.95 20.82 -24.95
N LYS A 204 1.92 20.03 -25.28
CA LYS A 204 0.69 20.55 -25.88
C LYS A 204 -0.14 21.37 -24.89
N TYR A 205 -0.03 21.09 -23.59
CA TYR A 205 -0.82 21.72 -22.54
C TYR A 205 0.07 22.26 -21.41
N PRO A 206 0.92 23.29 -21.68
CA PRO A 206 1.94 23.76 -20.74
C PRO A 206 1.34 24.35 -19.45
N ARG A 207 0.10 24.88 -19.48
CA ARG A 207 -0.57 25.40 -18.27
C ARG A 207 -0.70 24.37 -17.17
N LEU A 208 -0.75 23.06 -17.48
CA LEU A 208 -0.78 22.01 -16.45
C LEU A 208 0.40 22.10 -15.49
N THR A 209 1.62 22.28 -15.99
CA THR A 209 2.81 22.44 -15.13
C THR A 209 3.10 23.89 -14.76
N ASP A 210 2.72 24.82 -15.61
CA ASP A 210 2.96 26.25 -15.38
C ASP A 210 2.06 26.84 -14.30
N GLU A 211 0.84 26.32 -14.12
CA GLU A 211 -0.17 26.87 -13.23
C GLU A 211 -0.52 25.94 -12.05
N THR A 212 -0.28 24.62 -12.14
CA THR A 212 -0.78 23.67 -11.12
C THR A 212 0.27 22.75 -10.53
N ALA A 213 1.56 22.97 -10.80
CA ALA A 213 2.62 22.15 -10.22
C ALA A 213 3.13 22.66 -8.85
N TYR A 214 2.71 23.84 -8.38
CA TYR A 214 3.23 24.48 -7.19
C TYR A 214 2.13 25.06 -6.30
N ARG A 215 2.40 25.09 -4.99
CA ARG A 215 1.54 25.71 -3.96
C ARG A 215 2.39 26.36 -2.86
N THR A 216 1.80 27.21 -2.03
CA THR A 216 2.49 27.91 -0.92
C THR A 216 2.45 27.13 0.40
N GLU A 217 1.47 26.24 0.60
CA GLU A 217 1.32 25.43 1.82
C GLU A 217 1.95 24.06 1.63
N SER A 218 2.85 23.67 2.54
CA SER A 218 3.48 22.35 2.54
C SER A 218 2.54 21.25 3.02
N ASP A 219 1.76 21.55 4.05
CA ASP A 219 0.75 20.63 4.59
C ASP A 219 -0.42 20.53 3.62
N TRP A 220 -0.52 19.40 2.94
CA TRP A 220 -1.56 19.17 1.96
C TRP A 220 -2.96 19.28 2.56
N THR A 221 -3.18 18.78 3.78
CA THR A 221 -4.49 18.80 4.45
C THR A 221 -4.95 20.23 4.75
N LYS A 222 -4.02 21.10 5.22
CA LYS A 222 -4.33 22.51 5.42
C LYS A 222 -4.63 23.23 4.12
N TRP A 223 -3.85 22.96 3.08
CA TRP A 223 -4.06 23.54 1.76
C TRP A 223 -5.39 23.06 1.17
N TRP A 224 -5.69 21.76 1.22
CA TRP A 224 -6.91 21.17 0.66
C TRP A 224 -8.17 21.68 1.34
N ASN A 225 -8.18 21.78 2.67
CA ASN A 225 -9.32 22.25 3.46
C ASN A 225 -9.31 23.77 3.72
N GLY A 226 -8.32 24.49 3.20
CA GLY A 226 -8.20 25.94 3.38
C GLY A 226 -9.17 26.73 2.50
N ASN A 227 -9.55 27.92 2.96
CA ASN A 227 -10.39 28.86 2.19
C ASN A 227 -9.67 29.42 0.96
N ASP A 228 -8.34 29.43 0.97
CA ASP A 228 -7.47 29.99 -0.07
C ASP A 228 -6.72 28.89 -0.83
N ARG A 229 -7.38 27.77 -1.11
CA ARG A 229 -6.82 26.68 -1.93
C ARG A 229 -6.51 27.16 -3.33
N THR A 230 -5.26 27.58 -3.57
CA THR A 230 -4.79 28.04 -4.87
C THR A 230 -3.44 27.43 -5.23
N TYR A 231 -3.27 27.14 -6.51
CA TYR A 231 -1.96 26.88 -7.07
C TYR A 231 -1.25 28.20 -7.33
N ILE A 232 0.07 28.17 -7.40
CA ILE A 232 0.89 29.30 -7.78
C ILE A 232 1.58 29.03 -9.12
N PRO A 233 1.79 30.08 -9.96
CA PRO A 233 2.53 29.93 -11.20
C PRO A 233 3.94 29.37 -10.97
N ASN A 234 4.48 28.70 -11.98
CA ASN A 234 5.84 28.18 -11.95
C ASN A 234 6.84 29.25 -11.49
N PRO A 235 7.61 29.02 -10.43
CA PRO A 235 8.53 30.01 -9.86
C PRO A 235 9.53 30.62 -10.85
N SER A 236 9.93 29.86 -11.87
CA SER A 236 10.80 30.38 -12.93
C SER A 236 10.17 31.49 -13.77
N ARG A 237 8.84 31.67 -13.70
CA ARG A 237 8.07 32.71 -14.40
C ARG A 237 7.68 33.85 -13.50
N LEU A 238 7.93 33.79 -12.19
CA LEU A 238 7.61 34.85 -11.24
C LEU A 238 8.71 35.89 -11.23
N VAL A 239 8.32 37.18 -11.37
CA VAL A 239 9.25 38.34 -11.34
C VAL A 239 9.85 38.51 -9.94
N CYS A 240 9.14 38.15 -8.88
CA CYS A 240 9.59 38.21 -7.50
C CYS A 240 8.99 37.07 -6.67
N TRP A 241 9.79 36.03 -6.43
CA TRP A 241 9.42 34.85 -5.60
C TRP A 241 10.22 34.77 -4.29
N LYS A 242 11.20 35.69 -4.09
CA LYS A 242 12.02 35.72 -2.86
C LYS A 242 11.16 35.92 -1.62
N GLY A 243 11.25 34.96 -0.68
CA GLY A 243 10.52 35.00 0.58
C GLY A 243 9.17 34.24 0.57
N MET A 244 8.74 33.66 -0.56
CA MET A 244 7.59 32.77 -0.61
C MET A 244 8.05 31.33 -0.31
N ASN A 245 7.34 30.64 0.57
CA ASN A 245 7.47 29.20 0.69
C ASN A 245 6.80 28.57 -0.53
N ILE A 246 7.56 27.82 -1.30
CA ILE A 246 7.08 27.19 -2.54
C ILE A 246 7.28 25.69 -2.43
N HIS A 247 6.20 24.94 -2.52
CA HIS A 247 6.18 23.49 -2.48
C HIS A 247 5.64 22.94 -3.79
N GLY A 248 6.25 21.86 -4.28
CA GLY A 248 5.86 21.23 -5.52
C GLY A 248 7.02 21.10 -6.50
N GLY A 249 6.68 20.83 -7.73
CA GLY A 249 7.59 20.57 -8.83
C GLY A 249 6.91 19.73 -9.88
N TYR A 250 7.61 19.47 -10.98
CA TYR A 250 7.18 18.56 -12.02
C TYR A 250 8.40 17.90 -12.68
N TYR A 251 8.15 16.81 -13.38
CA TYR A 251 9.15 16.10 -14.15
C TYR A 251 9.08 16.57 -15.61
N THR A 252 10.20 17.03 -16.14
CA THR A 252 10.33 17.28 -17.57
C THR A 252 10.26 15.94 -18.32
N GLN A 253 9.96 15.96 -19.61
CA GLN A 253 9.98 14.74 -20.42
C GLN A 253 11.35 14.03 -20.39
N GLU A 254 12.45 14.78 -20.25
CA GLU A 254 13.78 14.19 -20.11
C GLU A 254 13.98 13.54 -18.72
N ASP A 255 13.41 14.12 -17.67
CA ASP A 255 13.41 13.49 -16.33
C ASP A 255 12.64 12.17 -16.34
N ILE A 256 11.49 12.14 -17.01
CA ILE A 256 10.69 10.93 -17.18
C ILE A 256 11.47 9.85 -17.92
N LYS A 257 12.07 10.19 -19.07
CA LYS A 257 12.90 9.28 -19.84
C LYS A 257 14.09 8.75 -19.03
N ASP A 258 14.68 9.58 -18.16
CA ASP A 258 15.78 9.19 -17.28
C ASP A 258 15.31 8.17 -16.24
N ILE A 259 14.19 8.40 -15.57
CA ILE A 259 13.59 7.44 -14.62
C ILE A 259 13.20 6.14 -15.31
N VAL A 260 12.56 6.20 -16.47
CA VAL A 260 12.16 5.01 -17.24
C VAL A 260 13.39 4.17 -17.64
N ARG A 261 14.46 4.80 -18.13
CA ARG A 261 15.72 4.10 -18.45
C ARG A 261 16.36 3.50 -17.19
N TYR A 262 16.37 4.24 -16.08
CA TYR A 262 16.95 3.79 -14.82
C TYR A 262 16.21 2.56 -14.25
N ALA A 263 14.89 2.58 -14.29
CA ALA A 263 14.05 1.46 -13.90
C ALA A 263 14.22 0.24 -14.82
N ALA A 264 14.26 0.47 -16.14
CA ALA A 264 14.47 -0.60 -17.13
C ALA A 264 15.81 -1.32 -16.95
N ALA A 265 16.89 -0.58 -16.59
CA ALA A 265 18.20 -1.19 -16.26
C ALA A 265 18.13 -2.07 -14.99
N ARG A 266 17.06 -1.99 -14.22
CA ARG A 266 16.76 -2.80 -13.02
C ARG A 266 15.61 -3.78 -13.23
N HIS A 267 15.23 -3.98 -14.48
CA HIS A 267 14.09 -4.83 -14.86
C HIS A 267 12.79 -4.46 -14.14
N ILE A 268 12.56 -3.15 -14.00
CA ILE A 268 11.32 -2.56 -13.46
C ILE A 268 10.64 -1.79 -14.58
N GLU A 269 9.38 -2.12 -14.85
CA GLU A 269 8.50 -1.36 -15.75
C GLU A 269 7.84 -0.22 -14.98
N VAL A 270 7.85 0.98 -15.58
CA VAL A 270 7.18 2.15 -15.01
C VAL A 270 5.80 2.29 -15.63
N ILE A 271 4.76 2.17 -14.80
CA ILE A 271 3.35 2.36 -15.19
C ILE A 271 2.93 3.77 -14.78
N PRO A 272 2.65 4.68 -15.73
CA PRO A 272 2.14 6.00 -15.39
C PRO A 272 0.67 5.95 -15.03
N GLU A 273 0.27 6.74 -14.04
CA GLU A 273 -1.12 7.04 -13.75
C GLU A 273 -1.42 8.50 -14.07
N ILE A 274 -2.48 8.69 -14.85
CA ILE A 274 -3.06 9.98 -15.21
C ILE A 274 -4.53 9.94 -14.84
N GLU A 275 -4.89 10.65 -13.80
CA GLU A 275 -6.24 10.65 -13.25
C GLU A 275 -7.27 11.21 -14.22
N MET A 276 -8.35 10.45 -14.40
CA MET A 276 -9.54 10.83 -15.15
C MET A 276 -10.70 9.87 -14.87
N PRO A 277 -11.95 10.32 -14.78
CA PRO A 277 -12.38 11.72 -14.87
C PRO A 277 -12.39 12.44 -13.52
N GLY A 278 -12.26 11.72 -12.39
CA GLY A 278 -12.13 12.25 -11.04
C GLY A 278 -10.71 12.77 -10.75
N HIS A 279 -10.48 13.24 -9.52
CA HIS A 279 -9.16 13.71 -9.06
C HIS A 279 -8.45 14.67 -10.01
N SER A 280 -9.23 15.49 -10.75
CA SER A 280 -8.77 16.35 -11.84
C SER A 280 -8.85 17.85 -11.49
N ASP A 281 -8.80 18.23 -10.20
CA ASP A 281 -8.86 19.64 -9.76
C ASP A 281 -7.81 20.50 -10.44
N GLU A 282 -6.58 20.01 -10.62
CA GLU A 282 -5.49 20.69 -11.27
C GLU A 282 -5.74 20.92 -12.76
N VAL A 283 -6.40 19.94 -13.43
CA VAL A 283 -6.79 20.11 -14.84
C VAL A 283 -7.89 21.15 -14.95
N VAL A 284 -8.91 21.07 -14.09
CA VAL A 284 -10.05 22.01 -14.08
C VAL A 284 -9.57 23.41 -13.66
N TYR A 285 -8.55 23.53 -12.83
CA TYR A 285 -7.94 24.83 -12.52
C TYR A 285 -7.26 25.45 -13.73
N ALA A 286 -6.42 24.68 -14.41
CA ALA A 286 -5.69 25.16 -15.60
C ALA A 286 -6.59 25.34 -16.84
N TYR A 287 -7.60 24.50 -17.00
CA TYR A 287 -8.50 24.44 -18.17
C TYR A 287 -9.96 24.33 -17.70
N PRO A 288 -10.53 25.39 -17.08
CA PRO A 288 -11.87 25.32 -16.47
C PRO A 288 -12.99 25.02 -17.45
N GLU A 289 -12.79 25.25 -18.74
CA GLU A 289 -13.71 24.86 -19.81
C GLU A 289 -13.97 23.38 -19.92
N LEU A 290 -13.07 22.53 -19.36
CA LEU A 290 -13.22 21.07 -19.32
C LEU A 290 -14.12 20.58 -18.19
N SER A 291 -14.51 21.46 -17.26
CA SER A 291 -15.49 21.13 -16.21
C SER A 291 -16.93 21.40 -16.65
N CYS A 292 -17.90 20.84 -15.94
CA CYS A 292 -19.31 21.11 -16.18
C CYS A 292 -19.73 22.54 -15.86
N THR A 293 -19.03 23.19 -14.92
CA THR A 293 -19.39 24.52 -14.40
C THR A 293 -18.55 25.66 -15.00
N GLY A 294 -17.42 25.34 -15.63
CA GLY A 294 -16.43 26.31 -16.05
C GLY A 294 -15.70 27.01 -14.89
N LYS A 295 -15.76 26.43 -13.67
CA LYS A 295 -15.17 27.02 -12.46
C LYS A 295 -14.35 25.96 -11.70
N PRO A 296 -13.12 26.29 -11.28
CA PRO A 296 -12.33 25.39 -10.42
C PRO A 296 -13.00 25.19 -9.05
N TYR A 297 -12.66 24.12 -8.38
CA TYR A 297 -13.07 23.75 -7.01
C TYR A 297 -14.58 23.60 -6.78
N THR A 298 -15.38 23.56 -7.85
CA THR A 298 -16.81 23.25 -7.72
C THR A 298 -17.02 21.74 -7.63
N GLN A 299 -16.22 21.00 -8.36
CA GLN A 299 -16.17 19.54 -8.41
C GLN A 299 -14.82 19.13 -9.00
N SER A 300 -14.26 18.04 -8.51
CA SER A 300 -12.96 17.51 -8.97
C SER A 300 -13.02 16.81 -10.33
N ASP A 301 -14.22 16.58 -10.88
CA ASP A 301 -14.39 15.80 -12.09
C ASP A 301 -14.36 16.64 -13.36
N LEU A 302 -13.82 16.04 -14.42
CA LEU A 302 -13.97 16.51 -15.79
C LEU A 302 -15.42 16.37 -16.27
N CYS A 303 -15.82 17.24 -17.21
CA CYS A 303 -17.11 17.10 -17.90
C CYS A 303 -17.03 16.04 -18.99
N VAL A 304 -17.49 14.84 -18.70
CA VAL A 304 -17.48 13.71 -19.64
C VAL A 304 -18.58 13.81 -20.75
N GLY A 305 -19.39 14.85 -20.71
CA GLY A 305 -20.33 15.19 -21.79
C GLY A 305 -19.72 16.01 -22.93
N LYS A 306 -18.53 16.60 -22.72
CA LYS A 306 -17.88 17.48 -23.72
C LYS A 306 -16.85 16.72 -24.55
N GLU A 307 -16.92 16.80 -25.87
CA GLU A 307 -15.93 16.21 -26.77
C GLU A 307 -14.53 16.81 -26.58
N ALA A 308 -14.45 18.06 -26.11
CA ALA A 308 -13.21 18.72 -25.76
C ALA A 308 -12.43 17.97 -24.66
N THR A 309 -13.11 17.36 -23.68
CA THR A 309 -12.52 16.53 -22.63
C THR A 309 -11.83 15.30 -23.20
N TYR A 310 -12.48 14.60 -24.11
CA TYR A 310 -11.89 13.43 -24.79
C TYR A 310 -10.67 13.82 -25.62
N THR A 311 -10.81 14.88 -26.44
CA THR A 311 -9.69 15.40 -27.25
C THR A 311 -8.50 15.80 -26.37
N PHE A 312 -8.76 16.44 -25.23
CA PHE A 312 -7.73 16.85 -24.30
C PHE A 312 -6.99 15.62 -23.74
N MET A 313 -7.73 14.67 -23.16
CA MET A 313 -7.15 13.46 -22.56
C MET A 313 -6.45 12.57 -23.58
N GLU A 314 -7.00 12.40 -24.78
CA GLU A 314 -6.32 11.67 -25.85
C GLU A 314 -4.97 12.31 -26.24
N ASN A 315 -4.89 13.65 -26.25
CA ASN A 315 -3.63 14.33 -26.53
C ASN A 315 -2.61 14.18 -25.37
N VAL A 316 -3.06 14.24 -24.12
CA VAL A 316 -2.21 13.93 -22.95
C VAL A 316 -1.69 12.49 -23.06
N LEU A 317 -2.58 11.52 -23.28
CA LEU A 317 -2.21 10.11 -23.40
C LEU A 317 -1.26 9.82 -24.57
N LYS A 318 -1.33 10.59 -25.69
CA LYS A 318 -0.35 10.48 -26.79
C LYS A 318 1.07 10.82 -26.31
N GLU A 319 1.25 11.88 -25.52
CA GLU A 319 2.57 12.23 -24.98
C GLU A 319 3.03 11.21 -23.92
N VAL A 320 2.10 10.74 -23.07
CA VAL A 320 2.39 9.66 -22.09
C VAL A 320 2.91 8.42 -22.80
N MET A 321 2.23 7.95 -23.85
CA MET A 321 2.64 6.74 -24.58
C MET A 321 3.99 6.87 -25.30
N GLN A 322 4.43 8.09 -25.61
CA GLN A 322 5.77 8.34 -26.18
C GLN A 322 6.88 8.24 -25.13
N LEU A 323 6.56 8.52 -23.87
CA LEU A 323 7.51 8.56 -22.76
C LEU A 323 7.60 7.24 -22.01
N PHE A 324 6.47 6.52 -21.91
CA PHE A 324 6.36 5.28 -21.17
C PHE A 324 6.15 4.10 -22.11
N PRO A 325 7.09 3.14 -22.15
CA PRO A 325 6.95 1.95 -23.00
C PRO A 325 6.03 0.89 -22.42
N SER A 326 5.48 1.10 -21.21
CA SER A 326 4.64 0.14 -20.48
C SER A 326 3.43 -0.31 -21.29
N LYS A 327 3.08 -1.57 -21.13
CA LYS A 327 1.89 -2.17 -21.73
C LYS A 327 0.60 -1.54 -21.16
N TYR A 328 0.58 -1.28 -19.86
CA TYR A 328 -0.53 -0.65 -19.17
C TYR A 328 -0.33 0.86 -19.03
N ILE A 329 -1.41 1.60 -19.22
CA ILE A 329 -1.55 2.99 -18.79
C ILE A 329 -2.67 3.00 -17.74
N HIS A 330 -2.39 3.48 -16.55
CA HIS A 330 -3.37 3.63 -15.50
C HIS A 330 -4.09 4.96 -15.66
N ILE A 331 -5.42 4.94 -15.62
CA ILE A 331 -6.25 6.14 -15.83
C ILE A 331 -6.94 6.62 -14.54
N GLY A 332 -6.61 6.04 -13.37
CA GLY A 332 -7.35 6.27 -12.15
C GLY A 332 -8.76 5.69 -12.23
N GLY A 333 -9.76 6.56 -12.31
CA GLY A 333 -11.17 6.22 -12.46
C GLY A 333 -11.93 6.13 -11.14
N ASP A 334 -11.23 6.35 -10.02
CA ASP A 334 -11.74 6.30 -8.66
C ASP A 334 -12.42 7.61 -8.24
N GLU A 335 -13.26 7.48 -7.24
CA GLU A 335 -13.89 8.54 -6.43
C GLU A 335 -14.47 9.73 -7.21
N ALA A 336 -14.87 9.56 -8.50
CA ALA A 336 -15.54 10.60 -9.24
C ALA A 336 -16.85 11.02 -8.53
N GLU A 337 -16.99 12.29 -8.17
CA GLU A 337 -18.15 12.81 -7.43
C GLU A 337 -19.44 12.70 -8.25
N ARG A 338 -19.35 12.87 -9.57
CA ARG A 338 -20.46 12.76 -10.54
C ARG A 338 -21.65 13.71 -10.26
N ARG A 339 -21.51 14.58 -9.27
CA ARG A 339 -22.61 15.43 -8.77
C ARG A 339 -23.13 16.37 -9.85
N THR A 340 -22.24 17.10 -10.53
CA THR A 340 -22.60 18.07 -11.56
C THR A 340 -23.06 17.42 -12.85
N TRP A 341 -22.67 16.16 -13.14
CA TRP A 341 -23.10 15.43 -14.34
C TRP A 341 -24.62 15.23 -14.36
N LYS A 342 -25.26 15.11 -13.19
CA LYS A 342 -26.70 14.92 -13.06
C LYS A 342 -27.53 16.08 -13.63
N THR A 343 -26.94 17.28 -13.71
CA THR A 343 -27.61 18.51 -14.16
C THR A 343 -26.91 19.20 -15.34
N CYS A 344 -25.73 18.77 -15.72
CA CYS A 344 -24.98 19.34 -16.83
C CYS A 344 -25.66 19.01 -18.17
N PRO A 345 -26.01 20.01 -19.02
CA PRO A 345 -26.67 19.76 -20.29
C PRO A 345 -25.91 18.85 -21.21
N ASP A 346 -24.57 18.99 -21.30
CA ASP A 346 -23.71 18.18 -22.16
C ASP A 346 -23.68 16.72 -21.70
N CYS A 347 -23.56 16.47 -20.38
CA CYS A 347 -23.60 15.12 -19.80
C CYS A 347 -24.98 14.48 -20.04
N GLN A 348 -26.06 15.21 -19.79
CA GLN A 348 -27.42 14.70 -19.99
C GLN A 348 -27.73 14.42 -21.48
N LYS A 349 -27.16 15.22 -22.40
CA LYS A 349 -27.24 14.95 -23.83
C LYS A 349 -26.59 13.62 -24.20
N VAL A 350 -25.35 13.39 -23.74
CA VAL A 350 -24.62 12.12 -23.99
C VAL A 350 -25.35 10.94 -23.39
N MET A 351 -25.88 11.07 -22.16
CA MET A 351 -26.69 10.02 -21.53
C MET A 351 -27.92 9.66 -22.37
N LYS A 352 -28.64 10.66 -22.87
CA LYS A 352 -29.83 10.44 -23.70
C LYS A 352 -29.49 9.78 -25.05
N GLU A 353 -28.46 10.29 -25.73
CA GLU A 353 -28.06 9.81 -27.06
C GLU A 353 -27.52 8.36 -27.01
N ASN A 354 -26.90 7.96 -25.91
CA ASN A 354 -26.33 6.62 -25.72
C ASN A 354 -27.22 5.70 -24.84
N HIS A 355 -28.44 6.13 -24.47
CA HIS A 355 -29.38 5.37 -23.66
C HIS A 355 -28.82 4.93 -22.29
N LEU A 356 -27.96 5.77 -21.68
CA LEU A 356 -27.35 5.50 -20.39
C LEU A 356 -28.35 5.80 -19.25
N LYS A 357 -28.44 4.90 -18.29
CA LYS A 357 -29.44 4.96 -17.19
C LYS A 357 -29.10 5.96 -16.10
N ASP A 358 -27.81 6.06 -15.78
CA ASP A 358 -27.31 6.87 -14.69
C ASP A 358 -25.88 7.39 -14.96
N VAL A 359 -25.34 8.14 -13.99
CA VAL A 359 -24.02 8.74 -14.09
C VAL A 359 -22.86 7.71 -13.94
N ALA A 360 -23.13 6.51 -13.40
CA ALA A 360 -22.15 5.44 -13.38
C ALA A 360 -21.97 4.85 -14.78
N GLU A 361 -23.07 4.63 -15.52
CA GLU A 361 -23.00 4.24 -16.95
C GLU A 361 -22.37 5.34 -17.81
N LEU A 362 -22.52 6.63 -17.44
CA LEU A 362 -21.85 7.73 -18.12
C LEU A 362 -20.33 7.69 -17.91
N GLN A 363 -19.85 7.40 -16.69
CA GLN A 363 -18.43 7.17 -16.45
C GLN A 363 -17.91 5.95 -17.20
N SER A 364 -18.68 4.87 -17.19
CA SER A 364 -18.36 3.67 -17.98
C SER A 364 -18.21 4.00 -19.45
N HIS A 365 -19.12 4.80 -20.05
CA HIS A 365 -19.02 5.27 -21.43
C HIS A 365 -17.71 6.03 -21.69
N PHE A 366 -17.31 6.92 -20.77
CA PHE A 366 -16.03 7.62 -20.84
C PHE A 366 -14.86 6.63 -20.82
N THR A 367 -14.85 5.69 -19.87
CA THR A 367 -13.81 4.67 -19.70
C THR A 367 -13.68 3.80 -20.96
N HIS A 368 -14.79 3.40 -21.59
CA HIS A 368 -14.80 2.65 -22.84
C HIS A 368 -14.11 3.42 -23.98
N ARG A 369 -14.39 4.71 -24.13
CA ARG A 369 -13.74 5.54 -25.16
C ARG A 369 -12.23 5.68 -24.93
N MET A 370 -11.80 5.82 -23.66
CA MET A 370 -10.37 5.87 -23.32
C MET A 370 -9.71 4.51 -23.56
N GLU A 371 -10.36 3.42 -23.24
CA GLU A 371 -9.87 2.06 -23.52
C GLU A 371 -9.71 1.82 -25.03
N GLU A 372 -10.71 2.15 -25.83
CA GLU A 372 -10.63 2.04 -27.29
C GLU A 372 -9.47 2.86 -27.88
N PHE A 373 -9.27 4.07 -27.33
CA PHE A 373 -8.15 4.91 -27.73
C PHE A 373 -6.80 4.27 -27.41
N LEU A 374 -6.62 3.77 -26.18
CA LEU A 374 -5.40 3.08 -25.75
C LEU A 374 -5.16 1.81 -26.56
N ASN A 375 -6.19 1.00 -26.80
CA ASN A 375 -6.09 -0.25 -27.56
C ASN A 375 -5.68 0.01 -29.03
N ARG A 376 -6.23 1.03 -29.67
CA ARG A 376 -5.83 1.45 -31.03
C ARG A 376 -4.35 1.87 -31.11
N ASN A 377 -3.78 2.31 -29.99
CA ASN A 377 -2.37 2.68 -29.87
C ASN A 377 -1.49 1.56 -29.29
N GLY A 378 -2.01 0.31 -29.19
CA GLY A 378 -1.26 -0.86 -28.72
C GLY A 378 -1.01 -0.88 -27.21
N ARG A 379 -1.80 -0.15 -26.43
CA ARG A 379 -1.75 -0.11 -24.96
C ARG A 379 -3.00 -0.73 -24.37
N LYS A 380 -2.94 -1.06 -23.08
CA LYS A 380 -4.07 -1.55 -22.29
C LYS A 380 -4.41 -0.56 -21.18
N LEU A 381 -5.70 -0.39 -20.95
CA LEU A 381 -6.20 0.37 -19.81
C LEU A 381 -6.05 -0.45 -18.53
N LEU A 382 -5.55 0.18 -17.46
CA LEU A 382 -5.63 -0.24 -16.08
C LEU A 382 -6.35 0.86 -15.30
N GLY A 383 -7.20 0.53 -14.36
CA GLY A 383 -7.87 1.52 -13.50
C GLY A 383 -8.26 0.92 -12.15
N TRP A 384 -8.57 1.78 -11.20
CA TRP A 384 -9.09 1.39 -9.91
C TRP A 384 -10.45 0.69 -10.07
N ASP A 385 -10.86 -0.07 -9.06
CA ASP A 385 -12.02 -0.97 -9.22
C ASP A 385 -13.38 -0.27 -9.43
N GLU A 386 -13.47 1.07 -9.31
CA GLU A 386 -14.63 1.87 -9.71
C GLU A 386 -14.92 1.84 -11.21
N ILE A 387 -13.94 1.52 -12.06
CA ILE A 387 -14.19 1.32 -13.49
C ILE A 387 -15.14 0.15 -13.80
N MET A 388 -15.41 -0.69 -12.80
CA MET A 388 -16.40 -1.77 -12.89
C MET A 388 -17.83 -1.27 -12.71
N GLU A 389 -18.03 -0.09 -12.14
CA GLU A 389 -19.35 0.51 -11.96
C GLU A 389 -19.95 0.85 -13.33
N GLY A 390 -21.20 0.44 -13.54
CA GLY A 390 -21.84 0.47 -14.84
C GLY A 390 -21.47 -0.76 -15.66
N LYS A 391 -20.60 -0.64 -16.66
CA LYS A 391 -20.15 -1.75 -17.51
C LYS A 391 -18.65 -1.67 -17.74
N LEU A 392 -17.92 -2.69 -17.30
CA LEU A 392 -16.47 -2.75 -17.49
C LEU A 392 -16.08 -2.82 -18.96
N ALA A 393 -15.10 -2.01 -19.37
CA ALA A 393 -14.58 -2.01 -20.73
C ALA A 393 -13.90 -3.35 -21.07
N PRO A 394 -14.06 -3.90 -22.29
CA PRO A 394 -13.82 -5.33 -22.58
C PRO A 394 -12.41 -5.85 -22.32
N ASN A 395 -11.39 -5.01 -22.47
CA ASN A 395 -9.98 -5.43 -22.30
C ASN A 395 -9.30 -4.71 -21.12
N ALA A 396 -10.06 -3.95 -20.33
CA ALA A 396 -9.54 -3.24 -19.18
C ALA A 396 -9.05 -4.23 -18.11
N ALA A 397 -7.94 -3.91 -17.48
CA ALA A 397 -7.48 -4.56 -16.28
C ALA A 397 -7.92 -3.74 -15.05
N VAL A 398 -8.12 -4.40 -13.92
CA VAL A 398 -8.65 -3.81 -12.69
C VAL A 398 -7.61 -3.85 -11.59
N MET A 399 -7.41 -2.72 -10.91
CA MET A 399 -6.66 -2.65 -9.66
C MET A 399 -7.64 -2.58 -8.49
N SER A 400 -7.73 -3.68 -7.72
CA SER A 400 -8.71 -3.82 -6.63
C SER A 400 -8.15 -3.24 -5.34
N TRP A 401 -8.74 -2.13 -4.85
CA TRP A 401 -8.28 -1.41 -3.67
C TRP A 401 -9.30 -1.32 -2.54
N ARG A 402 -10.61 -1.21 -2.86
CA ARG A 402 -11.68 -1.08 -1.86
C ARG A 402 -11.90 -2.35 -1.02
N GLY A 403 -11.29 -3.45 -1.43
CA GLY A 403 -11.35 -4.75 -0.77
C GLY A 403 -10.81 -5.84 -1.68
N THR A 404 -11.22 -7.07 -1.46
CA THR A 404 -10.85 -8.24 -2.27
C THR A 404 -11.95 -8.62 -3.26
N GLU A 405 -13.18 -8.22 -2.99
CA GLU A 405 -14.40 -8.66 -3.66
C GLU A 405 -14.45 -8.20 -5.12
N ALA A 406 -14.13 -6.92 -5.36
CA ALA A 406 -14.08 -6.36 -6.71
C ALA A 406 -13.05 -7.09 -7.60
N GLY A 407 -11.87 -7.42 -7.05
CA GLY A 407 -10.87 -8.19 -7.78
C GLY A 407 -11.33 -9.62 -8.10
N ILE A 408 -12.05 -10.26 -7.18
CA ILE A 408 -12.66 -11.58 -7.40
C ILE A 408 -13.72 -11.51 -8.51
N GLU A 409 -14.57 -10.50 -8.50
CA GLU A 409 -15.60 -10.27 -9.51
C GLU A 409 -15.00 -10.03 -10.90
N ALA A 410 -13.97 -9.18 -10.98
CA ALA A 410 -13.25 -8.91 -12.23
C ALA A 410 -12.59 -10.18 -12.79
N ALA A 411 -11.89 -10.97 -11.96
CA ALA A 411 -11.29 -12.24 -12.38
C ALA A 411 -12.34 -13.27 -12.84
N THR A 412 -13.50 -13.33 -12.15
CA THR A 412 -14.63 -14.18 -12.55
C THR A 412 -15.16 -13.78 -13.93
N SER A 413 -15.18 -12.48 -14.22
CA SER A 413 -15.55 -11.91 -15.52
C SER A 413 -14.41 -11.98 -16.55
N LYS A 414 -13.29 -12.65 -16.22
CA LYS A 414 -12.11 -12.87 -17.06
C LYS A 414 -11.31 -11.61 -17.40
N HIS A 415 -11.34 -10.62 -16.52
CA HIS A 415 -10.47 -9.47 -16.57
C HIS A 415 -9.21 -9.70 -15.72
N HIS A 416 -8.09 -9.17 -16.20
CA HIS A 416 -6.83 -9.19 -15.44
C HIS A 416 -6.92 -8.30 -14.21
N VAL A 417 -6.37 -8.75 -13.08
CA VAL A 417 -6.50 -8.08 -11.78
C VAL A 417 -5.16 -7.96 -11.09
N VAL A 418 -4.90 -6.76 -10.57
CA VAL A 418 -3.83 -6.50 -9.59
C VAL A 418 -4.47 -6.26 -8.24
N MET A 419 -4.08 -7.02 -7.22
CA MET A 419 -4.62 -6.90 -5.87
C MET A 419 -3.84 -5.85 -5.07
N ALA A 420 -4.51 -4.76 -4.70
CA ALA A 420 -3.98 -3.68 -3.88
C ALA A 420 -4.92 -3.29 -2.72
N PRO A 421 -5.57 -4.26 -2.01
CA PRO A 421 -6.62 -3.94 -1.06
C PRO A 421 -6.06 -3.09 0.09
N GLN A 422 -6.73 -1.95 0.35
CA GLN A 422 -6.25 -0.90 1.25
C GLN A 422 -5.93 -1.41 2.67
N GLN A 423 -6.75 -2.32 3.21
CA GLN A 423 -6.55 -2.86 4.55
C GLN A 423 -5.25 -3.68 4.72
N PHE A 424 -4.60 -4.08 3.62
CA PHE A 424 -3.38 -4.88 3.64
C PHE A 424 -2.18 -4.18 3.00
N TYR A 425 -2.40 -3.36 1.96
CA TYR A 425 -1.34 -2.86 1.09
C TYR A 425 -1.29 -1.34 0.93
N TYR A 426 -2.15 -0.57 1.65
CA TYR A 426 -1.97 0.88 1.76
C TYR A 426 -0.96 1.15 2.89
N LEU A 427 0.27 1.46 2.48
CA LEU A 427 1.38 1.66 3.40
C LEU A 427 1.47 3.09 3.95
N ASN A 428 0.51 3.94 3.62
CA ASN A 428 0.32 5.27 4.21
C ASN A 428 -0.51 5.24 5.51
N MET A 429 -1.00 4.05 5.93
CA MET A 429 -1.67 3.82 7.22
C MET A 429 -0.66 3.55 8.33
N TYR A 430 -1.05 3.77 9.59
CA TYR A 430 -0.20 3.48 10.75
C TYR A 430 0.24 2.02 10.78
N GLN A 431 1.52 1.79 11.12
CA GLN A 431 2.08 0.44 11.16
C GLN A 431 2.28 -0.09 12.60
N ASP A 432 2.21 0.80 13.60
CA ASP A 432 2.32 0.48 15.02
C ASP A 432 1.46 1.48 15.81
N ASN A 433 1.58 1.54 17.15
CA ASN A 433 0.85 2.44 18.03
C ASN A 433 0.79 3.88 17.47
N PRO A 434 -0.36 4.38 17.02
CA PRO A 434 -0.45 5.69 16.35
C PRO A 434 0.04 6.87 17.19
N MET A 435 -0.07 6.78 18.52
CA MET A 435 0.36 7.85 19.43
C MET A 435 1.90 8.01 19.48
N GLU A 436 2.64 7.04 18.95
CA GLU A 436 4.11 7.04 18.92
C GLU A 436 4.68 7.04 17.49
N GLN A 437 3.80 7.15 16.48
CA GLN A 437 4.16 7.12 15.07
C GLN A 437 4.12 8.53 14.45
N PRO A 438 4.87 8.76 13.37
CA PRO A 438 4.63 9.93 12.52
C PRO A 438 3.18 9.94 12.03
N LYS A 439 2.62 11.13 11.82
CA LYS A 439 1.26 11.31 11.32
C LYS A 439 1.03 10.52 10.03
N ALA A 440 -0.09 9.80 9.97
CA ALA A 440 -0.43 8.95 8.83
C ALA A 440 -1.93 9.04 8.54
N GLN A 441 -2.35 8.57 7.38
CA GLN A 441 -3.78 8.45 7.08
C GLN A 441 -4.45 7.45 8.03
N GLY A 442 -5.61 7.80 8.51
CA GLY A 442 -6.35 7.03 9.52
C GLY A 442 -6.66 5.59 9.09
N GLY A 443 -5.94 4.67 9.63
CA GLY A 443 -6.03 3.23 9.41
C GLY A 443 -4.88 2.52 10.09
N TYR A 444 -4.95 1.20 10.21
CA TYR A 444 -3.94 0.42 10.92
C TYR A 444 -3.59 -0.84 10.14
N THR A 445 -2.40 -0.84 9.54
CA THR A 445 -1.91 -1.93 8.69
C THR A 445 -0.56 -2.42 9.21
N ARG A 446 -0.59 -3.44 10.03
CA ARG A 446 0.58 -4.07 10.65
C ARG A 446 1.35 -4.93 9.65
N LEU A 447 2.64 -5.16 9.96
CA LEU A 447 3.50 -6.03 9.17
C LEU A 447 2.96 -7.46 9.03
N ASP A 448 2.43 -8.04 10.12
CA ASP A 448 1.83 -9.39 10.09
C ASP A 448 0.57 -9.45 9.23
N LYS A 449 -0.25 -8.42 9.26
CA LYS A 449 -1.46 -8.30 8.43
C LYS A 449 -1.10 -8.24 6.94
N THR A 450 -0.11 -7.41 6.57
CA THR A 450 0.42 -7.35 5.20
C THR A 450 1.01 -8.70 4.76
N TYR A 451 1.77 -9.37 5.63
CA TYR A 451 2.39 -10.66 5.32
C TYR A 451 1.38 -11.81 5.17
N ASN A 452 0.35 -11.86 6.02
CA ASN A 452 -0.60 -12.97 6.03
C ASN A 452 -1.68 -12.87 4.95
N TYR A 453 -1.81 -11.74 4.27
CA TYR A 453 -2.76 -11.60 3.18
C TYR A 453 -2.49 -12.63 2.07
N GLU A 454 -3.57 -13.29 1.62
CA GLU A 454 -3.53 -14.26 0.52
C GLU A 454 -4.34 -13.69 -0.67
N PRO A 455 -3.67 -13.25 -1.74
CA PRO A 455 -4.34 -12.58 -2.86
C PRO A 455 -5.18 -13.51 -3.73
N ILE A 456 -4.89 -14.84 -3.74
CA ILE A 456 -5.65 -15.80 -4.52
C ILE A 456 -6.65 -16.53 -3.58
N PRO A 457 -7.97 -16.32 -3.76
CA PRO A 457 -8.97 -17.07 -3.01
C PRO A 457 -8.77 -18.59 -3.11
N ALA A 458 -9.05 -19.31 -2.03
CA ALA A 458 -8.87 -20.77 -2.00
C ALA A 458 -9.61 -21.49 -3.15
N ALA A 459 -10.80 -21.00 -3.52
CA ALA A 459 -11.59 -21.52 -4.63
C ALA A 459 -10.96 -21.33 -6.01
N TYR A 460 -10.02 -20.38 -6.17
CA TYR A 460 -9.37 -20.08 -7.46
C TYR A 460 -8.05 -20.81 -7.64
N LYS A 461 -7.45 -21.32 -6.55
CA LYS A 461 -6.16 -22.03 -6.62
C LYS A 461 -6.25 -23.26 -7.52
N GLY A 462 -5.40 -23.29 -8.56
CA GLY A 462 -5.39 -24.35 -9.59
C GLY A 462 -6.58 -24.32 -10.56
N SER A 463 -7.47 -23.33 -10.48
CA SER A 463 -8.55 -23.14 -11.43
C SER A 463 -8.12 -22.32 -12.65
N ASN A 464 -8.96 -22.30 -13.70
CA ASN A 464 -8.76 -21.44 -14.87
C ASN A 464 -8.88 -19.94 -14.57
N LEU A 465 -9.35 -19.56 -13.38
CA LEU A 465 -9.50 -18.16 -12.95
C LEU A 465 -8.20 -17.62 -12.35
N GLU A 466 -7.34 -18.47 -11.81
CA GLU A 466 -6.05 -18.06 -11.22
C GLU A 466 -5.18 -17.27 -12.21
N LYS A 467 -5.25 -17.56 -13.50
CA LYS A 467 -4.48 -16.87 -14.55
C LYS A 467 -4.84 -15.39 -14.75
N TYR A 468 -5.99 -14.95 -14.23
CA TYR A 468 -6.39 -13.54 -14.27
C TYR A 468 -5.91 -12.74 -13.06
N MET A 469 -5.36 -13.39 -12.04
CA MET A 469 -4.76 -12.76 -10.86
C MET A 469 -3.28 -12.45 -11.18
N ASP A 470 -3.01 -11.28 -11.78
CA ASP A 470 -1.67 -10.93 -12.28
C ASP A 470 -0.65 -10.74 -11.17
N GLY A 471 -1.09 -10.25 -10.01
CA GLY A 471 -0.21 -10.05 -8.87
C GLY A 471 -0.71 -9.10 -7.80
N VAL A 472 0.24 -8.45 -7.13
CA VAL A 472 0.01 -7.61 -5.95
C VAL A 472 0.72 -6.27 -6.06
N GLN A 473 0.13 -5.23 -5.48
CA GLN A 473 0.74 -3.91 -5.39
C GLN A 473 0.54 -3.29 -4.01
N ALA A 474 1.58 -2.64 -3.49
CA ALA A 474 1.47 -1.70 -2.39
C ALA A 474 1.26 -0.29 -2.92
N CYS A 475 0.50 0.51 -2.17
CA CYS A 475 0.30 1.93 -2.45
C CYS A 475 0.77 2.77 -1.27
N VAL A 476 1.42 3.89 -1.54
CA VAL A 476 1.73 4.90 -0.55
C VAL A 476 1.21 6.25 -1.03
N TRP A 477 0.07 6.64 -0.49
CA TRP A 477 -0.52 7.96 -0.66
C TRP A 477 0.18 8.96 0.25
N THR A 478 0.31 10.21 -0.18
CA THR A 478 1.24 11.13 0.47
C THR A 478 0.59 12.38 1.07
N GLU A 479 -0.71 12.37 1.29
CA GLU A 479 -1.45 13.49 1.92
C GLU A 479 -0.80 13.93 3.26
N PHE A 480 -0.36 12.97 4.06
CA PHE A 480 0.25 13.18 5.37
C PHE A 480 1.77 12.94 5.38
N ILE A 481 2.36 12.61 4.22
CA ILE A 481 3.77 12.24 4.11
C ILE A 481 4.49 13.30 3.26
N ALA A 482 5.06 14.32 3.93
CA ALA A 482 5.72 15.44 3.27
C ALA A 482 7.23 15.24 3.06
N GLU A 483 7.86 14.33 3.83
CA GLU A 483 9.31 14.18 3.87
C GLU A 483 9.79 12.82 3.35
N PRO A 484 10.90 12.75 2.61
CA PRO A 484 11.48 11.50 2.10
C PRO A 484 11.73 10.46 3.19
N SER A 485 12.22 10.88 4.35
CA SER A 485 12.47 10.01 5.49
C SER A 485 11.20 9.42 6.08
N HIS A 486 10.09 10.17 6.04
CA HIS A 486 8.79 9.70 6.47
C HIS A 486 8.22 8.66 5.50
N LEU A 487 8.33 8.88 4.19
CA LEU A 487 7.91 7.90 3.19
C LEU A 487 8.66 6.57 3.36
N GLU A 488 9.98 6.60 3.55
CA GLU A 488 10.78 5.41 3.80
C GLU A 488 10.36 4.68 5.08
N TYR A 489 10.06 5.42 6.15
CA TYR A 489 9.55 4.87 7.40
C TYR A 489 8.24 4.12 7.20
N MET A 490 7.35 4.67 6.39
CA MET A 490 6.05 4.07 6.10
C MET A 490 6.16 2.84 5.18
N LEU A 491 7.08 2.85 4.22
CA LEU A 491 7.29 1.72 3.30
C LEU A 491 7.89 0.49 3.99
N TYR A 492 8.98 0.68 4.74
CA TYR A 492 9.77 -0.43 5.26
C TYR A 492 9.50 -0.68 6.74
N PRO A 493 9.27 -1.95 7.15
CA PRO A 493 9.50 -3.20 6.39
C PRO A 493 8.26 -3.78 5.68
N ARG A 494 7.10 -3.11 5.65
CA ARG A 494 5.87 -3.69 5.09
C ARG A 494 6.01 -4.04 3.60
N LEU A 495 6.81 -3.28 2.85
CA LEU A 495 7.13 -3.60 1.46
C LEU A 495 7.87 -4.95 1.32
N PHE A 496 8.61 -5.40 2.34
CA PHE A 496 9.22 -6.74 2.34
C PHE A 496 8.16 -7.84 2.36
N ALA A 497 7.08 -7.63 3.11
CA ALA A 497 5.97 -8.57 3.19
C ALA A 497 5.25 -8.70 1.84
N LEU A 498 5.00 -7.60 1.15
CA LEU A 498 4.46 -7.61 -0.21
C LEU A 498 5.42 -8.32 -1.19
N ALA A 499 6.73 -8.01 -1.14
CA ALA A 499 7.73 -8.65 -1.98
C ALA A 499 7.74 -10.19 -1.79
N GLU A 500 7.64 -10.64 -0.54
CA GLU A 500 7.53 -12.07 -0.21
C GLU A 500 6.23 -12.69 -0.72
N THR A 501 5.09 -12.01 -0.55
CA THR A 501 3.79 -12.47 -1.06
C THR A 501 3.78 -12.56 -2.59
N GLY A 502 4.39 -11.59 -3.25
CA GLY A 502 4.47 -11.52 -4.71
C GLY A 502 5.44 -12.54 -5.32
N TRP A 503 6.49 -12.91 -4.60
CA TRP A 503 7.55 -13.78 -5.09
C TRP A 503 7.46 -15.22 -4.61
N THR A 504 7.24 -15.44 -3.29
CA THR A 504 7.41 -16.75 -2.65
C THR A 504 6.14 -17.58 -2.73
N LYS A 505 6.19 -18.74 -3.39
CA LYS A 505 5.04 -19.66 -3.53
C LYS A 505 4.63 -20.32 -2.23
N LYS A 506 5.61 -20.69 -1.37
CA LYS A 506 5.39 -21.34 -0.07
C LYS A 506 6.07 -20.53 1.02
N ARG A 507 5.32 -19.65 1.67
CA ARG A 507 5.80 -18.81 2.76
C ARG A 507 6.03 -19.64 4.03
N THR A 508 7.10 -19.35 4.77
CA THR A 508 7.53 -20.13 5.96
C THR A 508 6.86 -19.70 7.27
N GLY A 509 5.88 -18.81 7.21
CA GLY A 509 5.18 -18.26 8.36
C GLY A 509 5.79 -16.94 8.87
N TYR A 510 4.96 -16.16 9.57
CA TYR A 510 5.29 -14.79 9.97
C TYR A 510 6.52 -14.70 10.88
N ASP A 511 6.68 -15.57 11.86
CA ASP A 511 7.80 -15.51 12.79
C ASP A 511 9.16 -15.67 12.09
N ASN A 512 9.24 -16.57 11.11
CA ASN A 512 10.44 -16.73 10.29
C ASN A 512 10.69 -15.48 9.42
N PHE A 513 9.64 -14.98 8.77
CA PHE A 513 9.72 -13.78 7.98
C PHE A 513 10.15 -12.57 8.83
N ARG A 514 9.55 -12.37 10.01
CA ARG A 514 9.89 -11.25 10.91
C ARG A 514 11.36 -11.25 11.32
N LYS A 515 11.94 -12.41 11.60
CA LYS A 515 13.40 -12.56 11.89
C LYS A 515 14.24 -12.06 10.70
N ARG A 516 13.87 -12.43 9.47
CA ARG A 516 14.56 -11.99 8.25
C ARG A 516 14.34 -10.49 8.00
N ALA A 517 13.15 -9.98 8.28
CA ALA A 517 12.81 -8.57 8.14
C ALA A 517 13.65 -7.68 9.06
N VAL A 518 13.85 -8.05 10.33
CA VAL A 518 14.74 -7.32 11.26
C VAL A 518 16.14 -7.14 10.68
N VAL A 519 16.73 -8.21 10.13
CA VAL A 519 18.07 -8.12 9.51
C VAL A 519 18.08 -7.21 8.28
N ASN A 520 17.01 -7.25 7.47
CA ASN A 520 16.92 -6.41 6.27
C ASN A 520 16.60 -4.94 6.59
N VAL A 521 15.89 -4.65 7.68
CA VAL A 521 15.78 -3.29 8.22
C VAL A 521 17.15 -2.72 8.54
N ASP A 522 18.01 -3.47 9.24
CA ASP A 522 19.38 -3.06 9.53
C ASP A 522 20.23 -2.81 8.28
N ARG A 523 20.04 -3.65 7.23
CA ARG A 523 20.72 -3.46 5.94
C ARG A 523 20.30 -2.16 5.27
N LEU A 524 18.99 -1.88 5.24
CA LEU A 524 18.47 -0.64 4.68
C LEU A 524 18.94 0.59 5.47
N LYS A 525 18.92 0.55 6.80
CA LYS A 525 19.44 1.65 7.64
C LYS A 525 20.91 1.94 7.34
N ARG A 526 21.75 0.91 7.20
CA ARG A 526 23.17 1.05 6.79
C ARG A 526 23.33 1.61 5.37
N ALA A 527 22.37 1.35 4.49
CA ALA A 527 22.32 1.92 3.15
C ALA A 527 21.68 3.33 3.10
N GLY A 528 21.37 3.95 4.24
CA GLY A 528 20.86 5.31 4.35
C GLY A 528 19.36 5.45 4.18
N TYR A 529 18.57 4.36 4.36
CA TYR A 529 17.11 4.43 4.39
C TYR A 529 16.59 4.59 5.83
N ASN A 530 15.52 5.33 6.01
CA ASN A 530 14.83 5.47 7.29
C ASN A 530 13.74 4.41 7.47
N ALA A 531 14.13 3.15 7.67
CA ALA A 531 13.18 2.06 7.89
C ALA A 531 12.70 1.98 9.35
N PHE A 532 11.42 1.65 9.56
CA PHE A 532 10.85 1.42 10.90
C PHE A 532 11.59 0.30 11.64
N ASP A 533 11.88 0.54 12.90
CA ASP A 533 12.64 -0.39 13.73
C ASP A 533 11.75 -1.43 14.38
N LEU A 534 11.67 -2.62 13.78
CA LEU A 534 10.86 -3.74 14.29
C LEU A 534 11.23 -4.19 15.71
N THR A 535 12.42 -3.84 16.22
CA THR A 535 12.79 -4.18 17.62
C THR A 535 12.08 -3.29 18.63
N LYS A 536 11.51 -2.18 18.19
CA LYS A 536 10.74 -1.21 18.99
C LYS A 536 9.23 -1.33 18.79
N GLU A 537 8.78 -2.26 17.95
CA GLU A 537 7.36 -2.49 17.67
C GLU A 537 6.58 -2.77 18.97
N LYS A 538 5.51 -2.02 19.21
CA LYS A 538 4.58 -2.19 20.34
C LYS A 538 3.49 -3.21 20.03
N GLY A 539 3.05 -3.21 18.79
CA GLY A 539 1.99 -4.07 18.29
C GLY A 539 0.59 -3.61 18.70
N SER A 540 -0.35 -4.54 18.76
CA SER A 540 -1.73 -4.26 19.12
C SER A 540 -1.86 -3.58 20.48
N ARG A 541 -2.89 -2.76 20.62
CA ARG A 541 -3.29 -2.14 21.87
C ARG A 541 -3.41 -3.19 22.98
N MET A 542 -2.88 -2.89 24.17
CA MET A 542 -2.78 -3.89 25.26
C MET A 542 -4.17 -4.44 25.62
N GLU A 543 -5.14 -3.57 25.71
CA GLU A 543 -6.53 -3.90 26.05
C GLU A 543 -7.20 -4.81 25.01
N SER A 544 -6.77 -4.75 23.74
CA SER A 544 -7.35 -5.56 22.66
C SER A 544 -6.81 -7.01 22.61
N ARG A 545 -5.79 -7.33 23.41
CA ARG A 545 -5.08 -8.64 23.34
C ARG A 545 -5.81 -9.78 24.03
N SER A 546 -6.77 -9.48 24.89
CA SER A 546 -7.54 -10.47 25.64
C SER A 546 -8.97 -10.00 25.85
N VAL A 547 -9.87 -10.93 26.15
CA VAL A 547 -11.24 -10.60 26.55
C VAL A 547 -11.23 -9.95 27.92
N THR A 548 -11.80 -8.76 28.02
CA THR A 548 -11.98 -8.04 29.29
C THR A 548 -13.09 -8.70 30.11
N GLN A 549 -12.80 -9.08 31.36
CA GLN A 549 -13.77 -9.68 32.23
C GLN A 549 -14.42 -8.61 33.11
N HIS A 550 -15.75 -8.47 33.05
CA HIS A 550 -16.53 -7.50 33.81
C HIS A 550 -17.98 -7.98 33.99
N GLU A 551 -18.76 -7.32 34.83
CA GLU A 551 -20.11 -7.78 35.16
C GLU A 551 -21.14 -7.54 34.07
N ALA A 552 -20.89 -6.58 33.17
CA ALA A 552 -21.73 -6.35 32.00
C ALA A 552 -21.44 -7.31 30.81
N LEU A 553 -20.46 -8.22 30.93
CA LEU A 553 -20.11 -9.14 29.85
C LEU A 553 -21.29 -10.02 29.43
N GLY A 554 -21.64 -9.98 28.16
CA GLY A 554 -22.76 -10.70 27.57
C GLY A 554 -24.15 -10.20 27.97
N LYS A 555 -24.25 -9.03 28.60
CA LYS A 555 -25.53 -8.43 28.98
C LYS A 555 -26.21 -7.75 27.77
N PRO A 556 -27.54 -7.76 27.71
CA PRO A 556 -28.27 -7.13 26.61
C PRO A 556 -28.12 -5.61 26.62
N VAL A 557 -27.98 -5.04 25.43
CA VAL A 557 -27.88 -3.59 25.21
C VAL A 557 -29.10 -3.11 24.43
N THR A 558 -29.74 -2.06 24.93
CA THR A 558 -30.79 -1.33 24.19
C THR A 558 -30.19 -0.07 23.60
N TYR A 559 -30.28 0.06 22.29
CA TYR A 559 -29.80 1.21 21.53
C TYR A 559 -30.92 2.25 21.37
N LEU A 560 -30.81 3.39 22.05
CA LEU A 560 -31.68 4.56 21.87
C LEU A 560 -31.11 5.46 20.76
N GLY A 561 -29.77 5.53 20.62
CA GLY A 561 -29.05 6.03 19.45
C GLY A 561 -28.45 4.85 18.67
N ARG A 562 -28.80 4.71 17.39
CA ARG A 562 -28.37 3.54 16.60
C ARG A 562 -26.99 3.74 15.98
N TYR A 563 -26.16 2.71 15.99
CA TYR A 563 -24.90 2.67 15.25
C TYR A 563 -25.15 2.62 13.74
N ALA A 564 -24.15 3.07 12.97
CA ALA A 564 -24.21 2.99 11.50
C ALA A 564 -23.88 1.56 11.04
N GLU A 565 -24.64 1.02 10.10
CA GLU A 565 -24.44 -0.34 9.57
C GLU A 565 -23.04 -0.54 8.96
N LYS A 566 -22.47 0.51 8.36
CA LYS A 566 -21.07 0.48 7.84
C LYS A 566 -20.03 0.15 8.92
N TYR A 567 -20.29 0.55 10.18
CA TYR A 567 -19.40 0.37 11.33
C TYR A 567 -20.10 -0.32 12.50
N ARG A 568 -20.84 -1.37 12.17
CA ARG A 568 -21.65 -2.12 13.14
C ARG A 568 -20.85 -2.96 14.11
N ALA A 569 -19.57 -3.24 13.80
CA ALA A 569 -18.75 -4.25 14.48
C ALA A 569 -19.49 -5.61 14.57
N GLU A 570 -19.70 -6.18 15.77
CA GLU A 570 -20.49 -7.40 15.97
C GLU A 570 -22.00 -7.12 16.23
N GLY A 571 -22.47 -5.95 15.83
CA GLY A 571 -23.88 -5.55 15.98
C GLY A 571 -24.26 -5.28 17.44
N ASP A 572 -25.46 -5.73 17.84
CA ASP A 572 -26.03 -5.40 19.16
C ASP A 572 -25.23 -5.97 20.35
N SER A 573 -24.34 -6.93 20.12
CA SER A 573 -23.47 -7.51 21.15
C SER A 573 -22.16 -6.74 21.38
N THR A 574 -21.79 -5.84 20.48
CA THR A 574 -20.45 -5.21 20.47
C THR A 574 -20.07 -4.61 21.81
N LEU A 575 -20.95 -3.80 22.42
CA LEU A 575 -20.63 -3.01 23.60
C LEU A 575 -20.55 -3.80 24.92
N THR A 576 -20.78 -5.13 24.87
CA THR A 576 -20.75 -6.02 26.05
C THR A 576 -20.15 -7.40 25.73
N ASN A 577 -19.36 -7.53 24.63
CA ASN A 577 -18.77 -8.81 24.25
C ASN A 577 -17.36 -9.04 24.85
N GLY A 578 -16.82 -8.06 25.56
CA GLY A 578 -15.50 -8.08 26.19
C GLY A 578 -14.34 -7.84 25.22
N LEU A 579 -14.61 -7.55 23.94
CA LEU A 579 -13.59 -7.34 22.92
C LEU A 579 -13.26 -5.87 22.75
N ARG A 580 -12.14 -5.45 23.31
CA ARG A 580 -11.67 -4.07 23.18
C ARG A 580 -11.10 -3.82 21.78
N GLY A 581 -11.35 -2.62 21.24
CA GLY A 581 -10.83 -2.19 19.96
C GLY A 581 -9.31 -2.03 19.96
N ASP A 582 -8.68 -2.41 18.84
CA ASP A 582 -7.26 -2.16 18.57
C ASP A 582 -7.07 -0.72 18.05
N TRP A 583 -5.89 -0.39 17.50
CA TRP A 583 -5.56 0.96 17.04
C TRP A 583 -6.37 1.43 15.80
N GLY A 584 -7.01 0.54 15.04
CA GLY A 584 -7.74 0.88 13.83
C GLY A 584 -9.26 0.70 13.96
N TYR A 585 -10.03 1.70 13.57
CA TYR A 585 -11.50 1.65 13.61
C TYR A 585 -12.13 0.66 12.59
N LEU A 586 -11.37 0.22 11.58
CA LEU A 586 -11.81 -0.73 10.55
C LEU A 586 -11.59 -2.20 10.93
N GLU A 587 -11.09 -2.49 12.14
CA GLU A 587 -10.73 -3.87 12.53
C GLU A 587 -11.92 -4.68 13.09
N GLY A 588 -13.11 -4.08 13.16
CA GLY A 588 -14.36 -4.77 13.47
C GLY A 588 -14.73 -4.87 14.94
N ARG A 589 -14.04 -4.15 15.86
CA ARG A 589 -14.37 -4.09 17.30
C ARG A 589 -14.84 -2.72 17.77
N TRP A 590 -14.61 -1.69 16.97
CA TRP A 590 -15.12 -0.36 17.21
C TRP A 590 -16.46 -0.18 16.54
N GLN A 591 -17.46 0.30 17.30
CA GLN A 591 -18.79 0.60 16.79
C GLN A 591 -18.95 2.09 16.57
N GLY A 592 -19.39 2.50 15.34
CA GLY A 592 -19.43 3.89 14.91
C GLY A 592 -20.84 4.47 14.89
N PHE A 593 -20.96 5.71 15.38
CA PHE A 593 -22.21 6.50 15.46
C PHE A 593 -22.00 7.86 14.78
N ILE A 594 -22.96 8.32 13.99
CA ILE A 594 -22.83 9.59 13.22
C ILE A 594 -24.04 10.54 13.37
N ASP A 595 -25.18 10.07 13.85
CA ASP A 595 -26.35 10.91 13.95
C ASP A 595 -26.33 11.88 15.15
N SER A 596 -27.31 12.78 15.20
CA SER A 596 -27.43 13.79 16.25
C SER A 596 -27.68 13.21 17.66
N THR A 597 -28.07 11.93 17.74
CA THR A 597 -28.28 11.24 19.03
C THR A 597 -26.97 10.74 19.60
N GLY A 598 -25.92 10.57 18.74
CA GLY A 598 -24.64 10.03 19.14
C GLY A 598 -24.74 8.64 19.73
N VAL A 599 -23.90 8.33 20.73
CA VAL A 599 -24.03 7.11 21.54
C VAL A 599 -25.11 7.35 22.60
N ASP A 600 -26.18 6.59 22.57
CA ASP A 600 -27.19 6.57 23.64
C ASP A 600 -27.68 5.12 23.80
N VAL A 601 -27.15 4.45 24.83
CA VAL A 601 -27.31 3.00 25.00
C VAL A 601 -27.54 2.65 26.46
N VAL A 602 -28.33 1.59 26.70
CA VAL A 602 -28.69 1.10 28.02
C VAL A 602 -28.27 -0.38 28.13
N VAL A 603 -27.41 -0.69 29.08
CA VAL A 603 -27.03 -2.07 29.45
C VAL A 603 -27.96 -2.55 30.56
N ASP A 604 -28.64 -3.70 30.41
CA ASP A 604 -29.42 -4.35 31.46
C ASP A 604 -28.56 -5.39 32.20
N MET A 605 -28.16 -5.09 33.45
CA MET A 605 -27.38 -6.00 34.29
C MET A 605 -28.16 -7.26 34.72
N GLY A 606 -29.50 -7.29 34.43
CA GLY A 606 -30.39 -8.40 34.77
C GLY A 606 -30.93 -8.37 36.19
N LYS A 607 -30.25 -7.71 37.13
CA LYS A 607 -30.66 -7.49 38.51
C LYS A 607 -30.06 -6.19 39.03
N VAL A 608 -30.62 -5.67 40.15
CA VAL A 608 -29.97 -4.57 40.85
C VAL A 608 -28.61 -5.04 41.40
N THR A 609 -27.58 -4.30 41.02
CA THR A 609 -26.17 -4.62 41.30
C THR A 609 -25.49 -3.40 41.91
N ASP A 610 -24.54 -3.62 42.79
CA ASP A 610 -23.66 -2.56 43.30
C ASP A 610 -22.66 -2.22 42.18
N ILE A 611 -22.66 -0.97 41.71
CA ILE A 611 -21.83 -0.48 40.61
C ILE A 611 -20.73 0.39 41.20
N CYS A 612 -19.48 -0.09 41.13
CA CYS A 612 -18.30 0.55 41.75
C CYS A 612 -17.43 1.27 40.72
N ASP A 613 -17.39 0.77 39.49
CA ASP A 613 -16.69 1.43 38.35
C ASP A 613 -17.39 1.18 37.02
N VAL A 614 -17.29 2.20 36.16
CA VAL A 614 -17.70 2.13 34.77
C VAL A 614 -16.59 2.72 33.88
N ARG A 615 -16.25 2.02 32.80
CA ARG A 615 -15.26 2.46 31.84
C ARG A 615 -15.78 2.31 30.43
N VAL A 616 -15.51 3.34 29.59
CA VAL A 616 -15.87 3.37 28.16
C VAL A 616 -14.75 4.10 27.42
N ASP A 617 -14.19 3.50 26.37
CA ASP A 617 -13.16 4.16 25.57
C ASP A 617 -13.75 4.75 24.30
N PHE A 618 -13.28 5.93 23.93
CA PHE A 618 -13.66 6.65 22.72
C PHE A 618 -12.43 6.93 21.85
N MET A 619 -12.50 6.55 20.56
CA MET A 619 -11.43 6.85 19.60
C MET A 619 -11.51 8.32 19.16
N HIS A 620 -10.36 8.94 18.98
CA HIS A 620 -10.19 10.21 18.29
C HIS A 620 -9.20 10.05 17.15
N LEU A 621 -9.60 10.49 15.94
CA LEU A 621 -8.77 10.41 14.74
C LEU A 621 -9.21 11.52 13.79
N TYR A 622 -8.44 12.60 13.80
CA TYR A 622 -8.74 13.82 13.02
C TYR A 622 -8.93 13.53 11.53
N GLU A 623 -8.05 12.75 10.92
CA GLU A 623 -8.02 12.46 9.49
C GLU A 623 -9.26 11.71 8.98
N SER A 624 -9.95 11.01 9.87
CA SER A 624 -11.18 10.25 9.55
C SER A 624 -12.45 10.90 10.09
N VAL A 625 -12.35 12.16 10.59
CA VAL A 625 -13.46 12.90 11.20
C VAL A 625 -14.12 12.10 12.32
N ILE A 626 -13.30 11.38 13.09
CA ILE A 626 -13.71 10.63 14.29
C ILE A 626 -13.29 11.46 15.50
N TYR A 627 -14.25 11.95 16.27
CA TYR A 627 -13.94 12.85 17.39
C TYR A 627 -14.39 12.30 18.73
N THR A 628 -13.58 12.55 19.75
CA THR A 628 -13.97 12.35 21.14
C THR A 628 -15.28 13.11 21.40
N PRO A 629 -16.27 12.53 22.11
CA PRO A 629 -17.51 13.21 22.42
C PRO A 629 -17.33 14.57 23.11
N GLU A 630 -18.20 15.52 22.83
CA GLU A 630 -18.24 16.79 23.55
C GLU A 630 -18.66 16.60 24.99
N THR A 631 -19.69 15.73 25.22
CA THR A 631 -20.20 15.41 26.55
C THR A 631 -20.41 13.91 26.67
N ILE A 632 -20.12 13.37 27.85
CA ILE A 632 -20.38 11.99 28.24
C ILE A 632 -21.18 12.03 29.53
N GLU A 633 -22.38 11.42 29.52
CA GLU A 633 -23.26 11.30 30.68
C GLU A 633 -23.38 9.82 31.07
N LEU A 634 -23.16 9.52 32.34
CA LEU A 634 -23.40 8.22 32.92
C LEU A 634 -24.62 8.28 33.83
N MET A 635 -25.58 7.40 33.58
CA MET A 635 -26.83 7.33 34.33
C MET A 635 -27.10 5.90 34.80
N VAL A 636 -27.78 5.76 35.93
CA VAL A 636 -28.23 4.47 36.48
C VAL A 636 -29.71 4.49 36.76
N SER A 637 -30.34 3.31 36.71
CA SER A 637 -31.77 3.13 37.06
C SER A 637 -31.99 1.72 37.62
N GLU A 638 -32.92 1.58 38.55
CA GLU A 638 -33.38 0.28 39.06
C GLU A 638 -34.54 -0.28 38.22
N ASP A 639 -35.38 0.57 37.67
CA ASP A 639 -36.61 0.21 36.97
C ASP A 639 -36.55 0.34 35.44
N GLY A 640 -35.47 0.88 34.90
CA GLY A 640 -35.27 1.12 33.46
C GLY A 640 -36.09 2.29 32.88
N LYS A 641 -36.76 3.06 33.72
CA LYS A 641 -37.57 4.23 33.35
C LYS A 641 -37.06 5.53 33.97
N ASN A 642 -36.75 5.47 35.25
CA ASN A 642 -36.29 6.63 36.01
C ASN A 642 -34.74 6.56 36.13
N PHE A 643 -34.07 7.29 35.26
CA PHE A 643 -32.59 7.36 35.23
C PHE A 643 -32.10 8.54 36.06
N LYS A 644 -31.14 8.27 36.94
CA LYS A 644 -30.38 9.28 37.70
C LYS A 644 -29.03 9.47 37.04
N THR A 645 -28.69 10.68 36.63
CA THR A 645 -27.32 11.02 36.20
C THR A 645 -26.41 10.98 37.43
N ILE A 646 -25.33 10.19 37.33
CA ILE A 646 -24.34 10.03 38.40
C ILE A 646 -23.01 10.69 38.01
N ASP A 647 -22.78 10.93 36.72
CA ASP A 647 -21.59 11.65 36.24
C ASP A 647 -21.87 12.35 34.92
N THR A 648 -21.18 13.47 34.68
CA THR A 648 -21.17 14.21 33.42
C THR A 648 -19.77 14.78 33.18
N VAL A 649 -19.14 14.35 32.10
CA VAL A 649 -17.79 14.77 31.73
C VAL A 649 -17.78 15.47 30.37
N ARG A 650 -16.98 16.52 30.29
CA ARG A 650 -16.60 17.17 29.02
C ARG A 650 -15.09 16.94 28.79
N PRO A 651 -14.70 16.04 27.90
CA PRO A 651 -13.29 15.68 27.67
C PRO A 651 -12.38 16.85 27.31
N GLY A 652 -12.91 17.89 26.65
CA GLY A 652 -12.14 19.08 26.25
C GLY A 652 -11.11 18.85 25.15
N ILE A 653 -11.12 17.68 24.50
CA ILE A 653 -10.24 17.35 23.38
C ILE A 653 -10.64 18.17 22.15
N LYS A 654 -9.71 18.86 21.52
CA LYS A 654 -9.98 19.62 20.30
C LYS A 654 -10.15 18.68 19.11
N ALA A 655 -10.98 19.05 18.13
CA ALA A 655 -11.12 18.28 16.90
C ALA A 655 -9.78 18.12 16.15
N SER A 656 -8.90 19.12 16.23
CA SER A 656 -7.58 19.12 15.57
C SER A 656 -6.47 18.36 16.29
N GLU A 657 -6.79 17.68 17.40
CA GLU A 657 -5.81 16.82 18.06
C GLU A 657 -5.50 15.61 17.19
N ASP A 658 -4.28 15.12 17.30
CA ASP A 658 -3.86 13.90 16.63
C ASP A 658 -4.55 12.66 17.22
N TYR A 659 -4.22 11.48 16.72
CA TYR A 659 -4.78 10.22 17.20
C TYR A 659 -4.66 10.06 18.72
N LEU A 660 -5.78 9.71 19.36
CA LEU A 660 -5.80 9.24 20.76
C LEU A 660 -7.00 8.31 21.01
N VAL A 661 -6.93 7.54 22.10
CA VAL A 661 -8.07 6.84 22.67
C VAL A 661 -8.34 7.47 24.02
N TYR A 662 -9.50 8.10 24.17
CA TYR A 662 -9.92 8.75 25.42
C TYR A 662 -10.61 7.74 26.33
N PRO A 663 -10.04 7.40 27.51
CA PRO A 663 -10.65 6.48 28.46
C PRO A 663 -11.58 7.24 29.40
N TYR A 664 -12.89 7.20 29.18
CA TYR A 664 -13.84 7.62 30.20
C TYR A 664 -13.82 6.60 31.34
N LYS A 665 -13.69 7.08 32.57
CA LYS A 665 -13.63 6.26 33.77
C LYS A 665 -14.41 6.95 34.90
N TRP A 666 -15.40 6.23 35.46
CA TRP A 666 -16.09 6.63 36.68
C TRP A 666 -15.85 5.63 37.78
N LYS A 667 -15.68 6.10 39.00
CA LYS A 667 -15.60 5.29 40.24
C LYS A 667 -16.52 5.88 41.30
N GLY A 668 -17.27 5.03 41.98
CA GLY A 668 -18.21 5.45 43.01
C GLY A 668 -18.84 4.25 43.71
N ASP A 669 -20.00 4.45 44.31
CA ASP A 669 -20.78 3.39 44.96
C ASP A 669 -22.27 3.74 44.75
N VAL A 670 -22.90 3.06 43.80
CA VAL A 670 -24.32 3.26 43.47
C VAL A 670 -24.98 1.91 43.17
N LYS A 671 -26.30 1.83 43.39
CA LYS A 671 -27.10 0.66 43.00
C LYS A 671 -27.87 0.92 41.74
N GLY A 672 -27.92 -0.06 40.84
CA GLY A 672 -28.69 0.02 39.61
C GLY A 672 -28.78 -1.33 38.90
N ARG A 673 -29.87 -1.55 38.17
CA ARG A 673 -30.01 -2.65 37.23
C ARG A 673 -29.64 -2.20 35.83
N TYR A 674 -29.91 -0.95 35.49
CA TYR A 674 -29.69 -0.41 34.19
C TYR A 674 -28.60 0.64 34.22
N VAL A 675 -27.60 0.50 33.34
CA VAL A 675 -26.51 1.46 33.16
C VAL A 675 -26.68 2.10 31.77
N ARG A 676 -26.91 3.42 31.72
CA ARG A 676 -27.05 4.18 30.48
C ARG A 676 -25.83 5.05 30.25
N VAL A 677 -25.25 4.94 29.08
CA VAL A 677 -24.16 5.80 28.60
C VAL A 677 -24.69 6.63 27.46
N LYS A 678 -24.58 7.95 27.58
CA LYS A 678 -24.94 8.90 26.52
C LYS A 678 -23.75 9.79 26.21
N ALA A 679 -23.34 9.78 24.94
CA ALA A 679 -22.19 10.58 24.49
C ALA A 679 -22.58 11.33 23.19
N LEU A 680 -22.48 12.67 23.25
CA LEU A 680 -22.92 13.54 22.16
C LEU A 680 -21.74 13.98 21.31
N SER A 681 -21.94 14.00 19.98
CA SER A 681 -20.93 14.52 19.05
C SER A 681 -20.78 16.03 19.19
N ARG A 682 -19.56 16.48 18.96
CA ARG A 682 -19.20 17.91 18.90
C ARG A 682 -19.73 18.56 17.62
N GLU A 683 -19.73 17.83 16.51
CA GLU A 683 -20.05 18.31 15.18
C GLU A 683 -21.10 17.39 14.53
N LYS A 684 -21.99 17.98 13.73
CA LYS A 684 -23.13 17.28 13.16
C LYS A 684 -22.75 16.07 12.28
N ASP A 685 -21.65 16.18 11.55
CA ASP A 685 -21.23 15.16 10.58
C ASP A 685 -19.97 14.41 11.03
N ALA A 686 -19.63 14.48 12.32
CA ALA A 686 -18.49 13.77 12.89
C ALA A 686 -18.90 12.44 13.52
N TRP A 687 -18.01 11.47 13.39
CA TRP A 687 -18.18 10.15 13.98
C TRP A 687 -17.81 10.11 15.46
N ILE A 688 -18.54 9.30 16.23
CA ILE A 688 -18.11 8.79 17.54
C ILE A 688 -17.90 7.30 17.42
N PHE A 689 -16.72 6.81 17.85
CA PHE A 689 -16.41 5.39 17.93
C PHE A 689 -16.17 4.96 19.37
N THR A 690 -16.82 3.87 19.78
CA THR A 690 -16.62 3.22 21.09
C THR A 690 -16.55 1.71 20.93
N ASP A 691 -15.91 1.02 21.88
CA ASP A 691 -15.65 -0.43 21.78
C ASP A 691 -16.45 -1.27 22.80
N GLU A 692 -16.42 -0.90 24.09
CA GLU A 692 -16.97 -1.72 25.16
C GLU A 692 -17.47 -0.84 26.31
N ILE A 693 -18.53 -1.24 26.99
CA ILE A 693 -19.04 -0.66 28.23
C ILE A 693 -18.69 -1.62 29.37
N ILE A 694 -17.63 -1.34 30.08
CA ILE A 694 -17.13 -2.14 31.19
C ILE A 694 -17.83 -1.68 32.47
N VAL A 695 -18.42 -2.61 33.21
CA VAL A 695 -19.01 -2.36 34.54
C VAL A 695 -18.37 -3.35 35.50
N ASN A 696 -17.80 -2.86 36.60
CA ASN A 696 -17.11 -3.65 37.63
C ASN A 696 -16.09 -4.61 36.99
N GLU A 697 -14.98 -4.06 36.48
CA GLU A 697 -13.88 -4.85 35.91
C GLU A 697 -13.30 -5.82 36.90
N LYS A 698 -13.07 -7.09 36.53
CA LYS A 698 -12.61 -8.18 37.44
C LYS A 698 -11.11 -8.37 37.37
#